data_543d836383616569bf37cb4773de185f
#
_entry.id   543d836383616569bf37cb4773de185f
#
_cell.length_a   1.000
_cell.length_b   1.000
_cell.length_c   1.000
_cell.angle_alpha   90.00
_cell.angle_beta   90.00
_cell.angle_gamma   90.00
#
_symmetry.space_group_name_H-M   'P 1'
#
loop_
_entity.id
_entity.type
_entity.pdbx_description
1 polymer ?
#
loop_
_entity_poly.entity_id
_entity_poly.type
_entity_poly.pdbx_seq_one_letter_code
_entity_poly.pdbx_strand_id
1 'polypeptide(L)'
;MKIPLMMVIAAMPLGTLCAADVLPLPEKVACAIADKQAFQQPDRVHLTGWIGSRMEASAKNRLAKINPDRLLMSYEHRPGCQSYDGEHIGKWLHAATLAWVNTGDPELRKKMDQVATGLVKWQLEDGYLGTYNLDGKPWARWTEWDVWTHKYNLIGLITYVRYTGNKELLPACQKMGDLLCKIFGDEPGKLDINTSSAHVGMASGSILEPMLQLYRLTGEKRYLDFAKYVLRAWEQPNGPKIVSVLLEQKRVDKVGNGKAYEMLSCISGITEMYRTTGDPKLLQVCLNAWQDIVSKRLYFTGSTSAAEHFHDDFDLSNTNKVAETCVTVSWLQLNMHLLQLTGESRFAEQLENTVFNHLFAAQLPAGTAWAVFTVMEGKKVYYNSNSTPDVTCCLSSGPRAVALIPCLASSVDSDGVVVNLYDAGTAKLTLRNGKTVVLTTETIYPSDGKIVITVDTESATPFAFKARIPAWSRESTVKLNGKPVKVDKGKDGYAAIKRTWAKGDKVELNFKLEPRVIAGERSNIGKIAIMYGPLVLAADEATLGKEGLPIGAISIGKPDLASLAIKPEPAPEKVKTWPHALVFHCNVIASEKPQEIRLMTFADAGSFEESYKIWLPLSRNVLVDGTETRSRKGDGTGSIIDENETSFVNTSDGTWPKEDWFAVTLKEAKTISRVVLMHGKTLNVGGWFDTSAGKPRIQIQTQSGGEWKDAGELKDYPATTGDKAGPLKEGESFQCQLAAPVEVFGVRVTGKPSFGGNPNQAFSTCAELQAFAK
;
A
#
# COMPACT_ATOMS: atom_id res chain seq x y z
N MET A 1 40.40 -5.98 -51.93
CA MET A 1 39.52 -4.85 -51.57
C MET A 1 38.07 -5.33 -51.68
N LYS A 2 37.49 -5.83 -50.62
CA LYS A 2 36.07 -6.28 -50.55
C LYS A 2 35.37 -5.42 -49.53
N ILE A 3 34.44 -4.63 -49.99
CA ILE A 3 33.56 -3.77 -49.19
C ILE A 3 32.45 -4.63 -48.63
N PRO A 4 32.14 -4.66 -47.31
CA PRO A 4 30.99 -5.34 -46.82
C PRO A 4 29.72 -4.46 -46.97
N LEU A 5 28.72 -5.06 -47.58
CA LEU A 5 27.37 -4.52 -47.76
C LEU A 5 26.67 -4.42 -46.42
N MET A 6 26.43 -3.19 -45.95
CA MET A 6 25.69 -2.92 -44.73
C MET A 6 24.19 -3.05 -45.04
N MET A 7 23.58 -4.11 -44.53
CA MET A 7 22.15 -4.35 -44.62
C MET A 7 21.43 -3.43 -43.64
N VAL A 8 20.82 -2.35 -44.13
CA VAL A 8 19.90 -1.50 -43.36
C VAL A 8 18.58 -2.26 -43.22
N ILE A 9 18.32 -2.82 -42.07
CA ILE A 9 17.01 -3.34 -41.72
C ILE A 9 16.14 -2.13 -41.36
N ALA A 10 15.27 -1.74 -42.31
CA ALA A 10 14.20 -0.78 -42.04
C ALA A 10 13.22 -1.41 -41.06
N ALA A 11 13.19 -0.90 -39.82
CA ALA A 11 12.11 -1.21 -38.88
C ALA A 11 10.81 -0.64 -39.45
N MET A 12 9.90 -1.51 -39.90
CA MET A 12 8.53 -1.12 -40.16
C MET A 12 7.90 -0.70 -38.82
N PRO A 13 7.18 0.44 -38.78
CA PRO A 13 6.41 0.77 -37.59
C PRO A 13 5.34 -0.32 -37.43
N LEU A 14 5.34 -1.04 -36.29
CA LEU A 14 4.18 -1.77 -35.85
C LEU A 14 3.03 -0.77 -35.75
N GLY A 15 2.09 -0.86 -36.69
CA GLY A 15 0.84 -0.12 -36.60
C GLY A 15 0.14 -0.52 -35.30
N THR A 16 0.11 0.39 -34.36
CA THR A 16 -0.81 0.34 -33.23
C THR A 16 -2.21 0.24 -33.80
N LEU A 17 -2.83 -0.95 -33.69
CA LEU A 17 -4.28 -1.08 -33.82
C LEU A 17 -4.87 -0.14 -32.77
N CYS A 18 -5.32 1.04 -33.18
CA CYS A 18 -6.17 1.88 -32.35
C CYS A 18 -7.42 1.04 -32.04
N ALA A 19 -7.55 0.62 -30.77
CA ALA A 19 -8.83 0.11 -30.30
C ALA A 19 -9.89 1.14 -30.65
N ALA A 20 -11.01 0.70 -31.20
CA ALA A 20 -12.12 1.63 -31.49
C ALA A 20 -12.47 2.37 -30.19
N ASP A 21 -12.62 3.69 -30.26
CA ASP A 21 -12.96 4.54 -29.09
C ASP A 21 -14.14 3.90 -28.32
N VAL A 22 -13.87 3.39 -27.12
CA VAL A 22 -14.90 2.80 -26.25
C VAL A 22 -15.76 3.94 -25.70
N LEU A 23 -17.04 3.94 -26.03
CA LEU A 23 -17.99 4.91 -25.47
C LEU A 23 -18.74 4.25 -24.30
N PRO A 24 -18.41 4.60 -23.05
CA PRO A 24 -19.11 4.03 -21.89
C PRO A 24 -20.58 4.41 -21.90
N LEU A 25 -21.42 3.53 -21.36
CA LEU A 25 -22.84 3.87 -21.15
C LEU A 25 -22.92 5.13 -20.27
N PRO A 26 -23.69 6.16 -20.71
CA PRO A 26 -23.84 7.39 -19.96
C PRO A 26 -24.64 7.15 -18.67
N GLU A 27 -24.31 7.91 -17.64
CA GLU A 27 -25.12 7.97 -16.42
C GLU A 27 -26.45 8.70 -16.72
N LYS A 28 -27.56 8.18 -16.18
CA LYS A 28 -28.88 8.83 -16.29
C LYS A 28 -29.03 9.99 -15.29
N VAL A 29 -28.29 9.95 -14.19
CA VAL A 29 -28.30 10.99 -13.17
C VAL A 29 -26.96 11.66 -13.12
N ALA A 30 -26.94 12.97 -13.35
CA ALA A 30 -25.74 13.77 -13.22
C ALA A 30 -25.34 13.92 -11.74
N CYS A 31 -24.04 13.98 -11.49
CA CYS A 31 -23.50 14.28 -10.16
C CYS A 31 -23.85 15.72 -9.75
N ALA A 32 -24.21 15.95 -8.49
CA ALA A 32 -24.42 17.28 -7.94
C ALA A 32 -23.13 18.11 -7.90
N ILE A 33 -22.00 17.44 -7.73
CA ILE A 33 -20.65 18.05 -7.75
C ILE A 33 -19.91 17.58 -9.00
N ALA A 34 -19.49 18.53 -9.82
CA ALA A 34 -18.60 18.25 -10.94
C ALA A 34 -17.17 18.04 -10.46
N ASP A 35 -16.47 17.06 -11.04
CA ASP A 35 -15.07 16.85 -10.78
C ASP A 35 -14.23 18.07 -11.17
N LYS A 36 -13.28 18.45 -10.32
CA LYS A 36 -12.30 19.50 -10.62
C LYS A 36 -11.32 19.02 -11.68
N GLN A 37 -10.87 17.77 -11.58
CA GLN A 37 -10.12 17.09 -12.64
C GLN A 37 -10.97 15.94 -13.20
N ALA A 38 -11.35 16.05 -14.50
CA ALA A 38 -12.04 14.98 -15.21
C ALA A 38 -11.01 13.97 -15.70
N PHE A 39 -11.03 12.79 -15.10
CA PHE A 39 -10.15 11.68 -15.49
C PHE A 39 -10.55 11.14 -16.87
N GLN A 40 -9.58 10.59 -17.55
CA GLN A 40 -9.79 10.02 -18.87
C GLN A 40 -10.14 8.54 -18.78
N GLN A 41 -10.76 8.01 -19.82
CA GLN A 41 -10.97 6.57 -19.95
C GLN A 41 -9.64 5.86 -20.19
N PRO A 42 -9.50 4.56 -19.80
CA PRO A 42 -8.25 3.85 -19.97
C PRO A 42 -7.71 3.81 -21.40
N ASP A 43 -8.58 3.78 -22.42
CA ASP A 43 -8.20 3.78 -23.85
C ASP A 43 -7.60 5.11 -24.33
N ARG A 44 -7.71 6.16 -23.53
CA ARG A 44 -7.19 7.48 -23.88
C ARG A 44 -5.75 7.71 -23.44
N VAL A 45 -5.22 6.89 -22.54
CA VAL A 45 -3.88 7.05 -21.98
C VAL A 45 -3.11 5.74 -22.08
N HIS A 46 -2.09 5.71 -22.92
CA HIS A 46 -1.23 4.57 -23.14
C HIS A 46 0.17 4.84 -22.60
N LEU A 47 0.53 4.19 -21.51
CA LEU A 47 1.82 4.29 -20.87
C LEU A 47 2.75 3.17 -21.36
N THR A 48 4.00 3.48 -21.65
CA THR A 48 4.98 2.55 -22.24
C THR A 48 6.33 2.51 -21.51
N GLY A 49 6.51 3.36 -20.48
CA GLY A 49 7.69 3.35 -19.64
C GLY A 49 7.60 2.30 -18.52
N TRP A 50 8.11 2.61 -17.33
CA TRP A 50 8.10 1.67 -16.22
C TRP A 50 6.69 1.32 -15.75
N ILE A 51 5.84 2.35 -15.61
CA ILE A 51 4.42 2.12 -15.24
C ILE A 51 3.75 1.25 -16.31
N GLY A 52 3.92 1.59 -17.58
CA GLY A 52 3.37 0.84 -18.70
C GLY A 52 3.81 -0.62 -18.71
N SER A 53 5.09 -0.90 -18.44
CA SER A 53 5.62 -2.28 -18.36
C SER A 53 4.97 -3.12 -17.25
N ARG A 54 4.73 -2.52 -16.07
CA ARG A 54 4.04 -3.18 -14.95
C ARG A 54 2.56 -3.42 -15.24
N MET A 55 1.92 -2.48 -15.95
CA MET A 55 0.53 -2.65 -16.43
C MET A 55 0.41 -3.78 -17.44
N GLU A 56 1.29 -3.81 -18.44
CA GLU A 56 1.32 -4.85 -19.46
C GLU A 56 1.56 -6.24 -18.84
N ALA A 57 2.52 -6.33 -17.91
CA ALA A 57 2.81 -7.56 -17.18
C ALA A 57 1.58 -8.05 -16.40
N SER A 58 0.86 -7.16 -15.70
CA SER A 58 -0.37 -7.50 -14.99
C SER A 58 -1.48 -8.00 -15.94
N ALA A 59 -1.69 -7.31 -17.05
CA ALA A 59 -2.72 -7.66 -18.02
C ALA A 59 -2.44 -9.03 -18.67
N LYS A 60 -1.23 -9.24 -19.19
CA LYS A 60 -0.84 -10.45 -19.93
C LYS A 60 -0.62 -11.67 -19.04
N ASN A 61 0.06 -11.50 -17.91
CA ASN A 61 0.57 -12.61 -17.11
C ASN A 61 -0.29 -12.95 -15.89
N ARG A 62 -1.25 -12.08 -15.52
CA ARG A 62 -2.22 -12.35 -14.45
C ARG A 62 -3.65 -12.35 -14.97
N LEU A 63 -4.16 -11.22 -15.49
CA LEU A 63 -5.57 -11.10 -15.85
C LEU A 63 -5.94 -12.05 -17.01
N ALA A 64 -5.14 -12.07 -18.08
CA ALA A 64 -5.38 -12.95 -19.22
C ALA A 64 -5.10 -14.44 -18.94
N LYS A 65 -4.38 -14.78 -17.86
CA LYS A 65 -4.03 -16.17 -17.51
C LYS A 65 -5.00 -16.84 -16.54
N ILE A 66 -5.93 -16.08 -15.93
CA ILE A 66 -6.92 -16.65 -15.00
C ILE A 66 -7.77 -17.73 -15.71
N ASN A 67 -8.13 -18.76 -14.95
CA ASN A 67 -9.14 -19.74 -15.40
C ASN A 67 -10.53 -19.23 -15.00
N PRO A 68 -11.43 -18.94 -15.98
CA PRO A 68 -12.79 -18.49 -15.68
C PRO A 68 -13.59 -19.46 -14.81
N ASP A 69 -13.44 -20.78 -15.01
CA ASP A 69 -14.18 -21.79 -14.26
C ASP A 69 -13.81 -21.76 -12.79
N ARG A 70 -12.54 -21.48 -12.48
CA ARG A 70 -12.06 -21.33 -11.10
C ARG A 70 -12.72 -20.15 -10.37
N LEU A 71 -12.98 -19.04 -11.07
CA LEU A 71 -13.71 -17.90 -10.51
C LEU A 71 -15.20 -18.20 -10.29
N LEU A 72 -15.80 -19.03 -11.16
CA LEU A 72 -17.22 -19.34 -11.13
C LEU A 72 -17.57 -20.48 -10.16
N MET A 73 -16.61 -21.32 -9.81
CA MET A 73 -16.79 -22.56 -9.05
C MET A 73 -17.58 -22.37 -7.74
N SER A 74 -17.28 -21.31 -6.97
CA SER A 74 -17.94 -21.04 -5.70
C SER A 74 -19.39 -20.55 -5.84
N TYR A 75 -19.79 -20.13 -7.01
CA TYR A 75 -21.18 -19.78 -7.33
C TYR A 75 -21.97 -21.01 -7.85
N GLU A 76 -21.30 -21.87 -8.57
CA GLU A 76 -21.85 -23.14 -9.07
C GLU A 76 -22.05 -24.13 -7.92
N HIS A 77 -21.09 -24.22 -7.01
CA HIS A 77 -21.07 -25.16 -5.88
C HIS A 77 -21.06 -24.39 -4.55
N ARG A 78 -22.21 -23.82 -4.16
CA ARG A 78 -22.38 -23.16 -2.86
C ARG A 78 -22.41 -24.18 -1.72
N PRO A 79 -21.80 -23.85 -0.56
CA PRO A 79 -21.00 -22.66 -0.29
C PRO A 79 -19.61 -22.75 -0.92
N GLY A 80 -18.97 -21.56 -1.10
CA GLY A 80 -17.57 -21.49 -1.51
C GLY A 80 -16.62 -22.12 -0.47
N CYS A 81 -15.32 -22.19 -0.76
CA CYS A 81 -14.33 -22.78 0.16
C CYS A 81 -13.88 -21.82 1.28
N GLN A 82 -14.19 -20.54 1.17
CA GLN A 82 -13.92 -19.51 2.17
C GLN A 82 -15.07 -18.51 2.24
N SER A 83 -15.27 -17.86 3.39
CA SER A 83 -16.36 -16.90 3.57
C SER A 83 -16.28 -15.67 2.65
N TYR A 84 -15.10 -15.35 2.12
CA TYR A 84 -14.88 -14.23 1.19
C TYR A 84 -14.60 -14.64 -0.27
N ASP A 85 -14.81 -15.90 -0.65
CA ASP A 85 -14.53 -16.40 -2.02
C ASP A 85 -15.22 -15.58 -3.10
N GLY A 86 -16.44 -15.15 -2.86
CA GLY A 86 -17.24 -14.46 -3.86
C GLY A 86 -16.71 -13.09 -4.29
N GLU A 87 -15.80 -12.47 -3.53
CA GLU A 87 -15.26 -11.14 -3.89
C GLU A 87 -14.35 -11.18 -5.12
N HIS A 88 -13.70 -12.32 -5.38
CA HIS A 88 -12.62 -12.42 -6.36
C HIS A 88 -13.08 -12.19 -7.78
N ILE A 89 -14.24 -12.73 -8.14
CA ILE A 89 -14.78 -12.62 -9.50
C ILE A 89 -15.12 -11.16 -9.86
N GLY A 90 -15.74 -10.42 -8.94
CA GLY A 90 -16.07 -9.02 -9.16
C GLY A 90 -14.83 -8.13 -9.23
N LYS A 91 -13.83 -8.37 -8.38
CA LYS A 91 -12.52 -7.69 -8.42
C LYS A 91 -11.79 -7.96 -9.73
N TRP A 92 -11.75 -9.22 -10.16
CA TRP A 92 -11.12 -9.59 -11.42
C TRP A 92 -11.84 -8.94 -12.61
N LEU A 93 -13.17 -9.00 -12.66
CA LEU A 93 -13.95 -8.43 -13.76
C LEU A 93 -13.76 -6.91 -13.87
N HIS A 94 -13.68 -6.20 -12.73
CA HIS A 94 -13.34 -4.78 -12.70
C HIS A 94 -11.95 -4.51 -13.30
N ALA A 95 -10.91 -5.21 -12.83
CA ALA A 95 -9.54 -5.04 -13.33
C ALA A 95 -9.42 -5.44 -14.82
N ALA A 96 -9.99 -6.57 -15.20
CA ALA A 96 -9.94 -7.09 -16.57
C ALA A 96 -10.64 -6.15 -17.55
N THR A 97 -11.79 -5.58 -17.16
CA THR A 97 -12.51 -4.62 -18.02
C THR A 97 -11.67 -3.37 -18.27
N LEU A 98 -11.09 -2.76 -17.23
CA LEU A 98 -10.25 -1.58 -17.41
C LEU A 98 -8.98 -1.89 -18.23
N ALA A 99 -8.36 -3.04 -17.99
CA ALA A 99 -7.19 -3.49 -18.76
C ALA A 99 -7.56 -3.75 -20.23
N TRP A 100 -8.71 -4.37 -20.49
CA TRP A 100 -9.21 -4.56 -21.86
C TRP A 100 -9.50 -3.23 -22.55
N VAL A 101 -10.14 -2.30 -21.88
CA VAL A 101 -10.38 -0.94 -22.44
C VAL A 101 -9.06 -0.29 -22.84
N ASN A 102 -8.00 -0.44 -22.04
CA ASN A 102 -6.68 0.13 -22.31
C ASN A 102 -5.95 -0.58 -23.48
N THR A 103 -6.04 -1.92 -23.55
CA THR A 103 -5.22 -2.74 -24.47
C THR A 103 -5.95 -3.17 -25.73
N GLY A 104 -7.27 -3.26 -25.72
CA GLY A 104 -8.08 -3.83 -26.81
C GLY A 104 -7.92 -5.35 -26.97
N ASP A 105 -7.32 -6.07 -25.99
CA ASP A 105 -7.00 -7.50 -26.09
C ASP A 105 -8.25 -8.36 -26.29
N PRO A 106 -8.42 -9.05 -27.46
CA PRO A 106 -9.61 -9.83 -27.76
C PRO A 106 -9.74 -11.11 -26.91
N GLU A 107 -8.62 -11.70 -26.49
CA GLU A 107 -8.66 -12.90 -25.63
C GLU A 107 -9.10 -12.54 -24.22
N LEU A 108 -8.63 -11.41 -23.69
CA LEU A 108 -9.10 -10.89 -22.41
C LEU A 108 -10.60 -10.56 -22.49
N ARG A 109 -11.06 -9.95 -23.60
CA ARG A 109 -12.47 -9.66 -23.83
C ARG A 109 -13.32 -10.92 -23.80
N LYS A 110 -12.91 -11.99 -24.51
CA LYS A 110 -13.61 -13.26 -24.53
C LYS A 110 -13.76 -13.86 -23.13
N LYS A 111 -12.69 -13.82 -22.33
CA LYS A 111 -12.75 -14.28 -20.92
C LYS A 111 -13.67 -13.43 -20.06
N MET A 112 -13.66 -12.11 -20.23
CA MET A 112 -14.58 -11.21 -19.54
C MET A 112 -16.03 -11.55 -19.84
N ASP A 113 -16.36 -11.78 -21.13
CA ASP A 113 -17.71 -12.15 -21.56
C ASP A 113 -18.14 -13.49 -20.95
N GLN A 114 -17.25 -14.49 -20.94
CA GLN A 114 -17.47 -15.79 -20.27
C GLN A 114 -17.72 -15.63 -18.77
N VAL A 115 -16.89 -14.85 -18.07
CA VAL A 115 -17.02 -14.67 -16.63
C VAL A 115 -18.27 -13.88 -16.27
N ALA A 116 -18.57 -12.79 -16.99
CA ALA A 116 -19.73 -11.94 -16.69
C ALA A 116 -21.04 -12.69 -16.94
N THR A 117 -21.17 -13.38 -18.07
CA THR A 117 -22.36 -14.17 -18.40
C THR A 117 -22.49 -15.40 -17.50
N GLY A 118 -21.36 -16.08 -17.21
CA GLY A 118 -21.32 -17.21 -16.28
C GLY A 118 -21.73 -16.81 -14.87
N LEU A 119 -21.27 -15.68 -14.36
CA LEU A 119 -21.65 -15.17 -13.04
C LEU A 119 -23.16 -14.92 -12.97
N VAL A 120 -23.73 -14.21 -13.94
CA VAL A 120 -25.17 -13.88 -13.96
C VAL A 120 -26.03 -15.14 -14.11
N LYS A 121 -25.56 -16.18 -14.79
CA LYS A 121 -26.26 -17.48 -14.86
C LYS A 121 -26.55 -18.08 -13.49
N TRP A 122 -25.68 -17.84 -12.51
CA TRP A 122 -25.81 -18.37 -11.14
C TRP A 122 -26.57 -17.43 -10.19
N GLN A 123 -27.13 -16.32 -10.71
CA GLN A 123 -28.00 -15.45 -9.92
C GLN A 123 -29.33 -16.19 -9.61
N LEU A 124 -29.73 -16.18 -8.36
CA LEU A 124 -31.01 -16.76 -7.93
C LEU A 124 -32.18 -15.88 -8.37
N GLU A 125 -33.38 -16.45 -8.38
CA GLU A 125 -34.61 -15.77 -8.81
C GLU A 125 -34.88 -14.50 -7.99
N ASP A 126 -34.60 -14.54 -6.69
CA ASP A 126 -34.76 -13.41 -5.76
C ASP A 126 -33.71 -12.30 -5.96
N GLY A 127 -32.69 -12.51 -6.82
CA GLY A 127 -31.63 -11.57 -7.10
C GLY A 127 -30.31 -11.83 -6.35
N TYR A 128 -30.27 -12.84 -5.46
CA TYR A 128 -29.06 -13.19 -4.71
C TYR A 128 -27.93 -13.66 -5.64
N LEU A 129 -26.75 -13.10 -5.45
CA LEU A 129 -25.53 -13.45 -6.20
C LEU A 129 -24.32 -13.50 -5.26
N GLY A 130 -24.42 -14.35 -4.25
CA GLY A 130 -23.38 -14.64 -3.27
C GLY A 130 -22.93 -16.10 -3.33
N THR A 131 -21.95 -16.44 -2.52
CA THR A 131 -21.34 -17.77 -2.44
C THR A 131 -21.66 -18.49 -1.13
N TYR A 132 -22.63 -17.98 -0.36
CA TYR A 132 -23.00 -18.52 0.93
C TYR A 132 -24.04 -19.63 0.81
N ASN A 133 -24.11 -20.44 1.88
CA ASN A 133 -25.07 -21.53 1.97
C ASN A 133 -26.51 -20.99 2.00
N LEU A 134 -27.38 -21.61 1.24
CA LEU A 134 -28.79 -21.22 1.17
C LEU A 134 -29.58 -21.71 2.38
N ASP A 135 -29.17 -22.82 2.98
CA ASP A 135 -29.87 -23.54 4.05
C ASP A 135 -29.21 -23.40 5.43
N GLY A 136 -28.23 -22.50 5.60
CA GLY A 136 -27.62 -22.21 6.88
C GLY A 136 -26.10 -22.37 6.94
N LYS A 137 -25.55 -23.20 7.84
CA LYS A 137 -24.10 -23.32 8.06
C LYS A 137 -23.38 -24.12 6.96
N PRO A 138 -22.04 -23.89 6.71
CA PRO A 138 -21.23 -22.94 7.49
C PRO A 138 -21.60 -21.51 7.14
N TRP A 139 -21.64 -20.76 6.46
CA TRP A 139 -21.89 -19.35 6.18
C TRP A 139 -23.32 -19.10 5.71
N ALA A 140 -24.18 -18.68 6.63
CA ALA A 140 -25.56 -18.30 6.31
C ALA A 140 -25.61 -16.98 5.54
N ARG A 141 -26.60 -16.85 4.65
CA ARG A 141 -26.86 -15.60 3.92
C ARG A 141 -26.96 -14.41 4.89
N TRP A 142 -26.46 -13.27 4.43
CA TRP A 142 -26.44 -12.01 5.17
C TRP A 142 -25.63 -11.99 6.46
N THR A 143 -24.54 -12.78 6.51
CA THR A 143 -23.56 -12.73 7.58
C THR A 143 -22.18 -12.42 7.05
N GLU A 144 -21.25 -12.07 7.91
CA GLU A 144 -19.81 -11.87 7.64
C GLU A 144 -19.52 -11.06 6.34
N TRP A 145 -19.13 -11.76 5.25
CA TRP A 145 -18.67 -11.18 4.00
C TRP A 145 -19.69 -11.28 2.86
N ASP A 146 -20.93 -11.67 3.13
CA ASP A 146 -21.91 -11.92 2.08
C ASP A 146 -22.29 -10.63 1.33
N VAL A 147 -22.59 -9.55 2.04
CA VAL A 147 -22.86 -8.24 1.41
C VAL A 147 -21.61 -7.67 0.72
N TRP A 148 -20.44 -7.92 1.29
CA TRP A 148 -19.16 -7.59 0.65
C TRP A 148 -18.95 -8.30 -0.69
N THR A 149 -19.37 -9.56 -0.80
CA THR A 149 -19.40 -10.29 -2.08
C THR A 149 -20.30 -9.58 -3.10
N HIS A 150 -21.51 -9.20 -2.70
CA HIS A 150 -22.44 -8.45 -3.56
C HIS A 150 -21.86 -7.09 -3.98
N LYS A 151 -21.13 -6.40 -3.09
CA LYS A 151 -20.41 -5.18 -3.44
C LYS A 151 -19.48 -5.36 -4.62
N TYR A 152 -18.60 -6.37 -4.56
CA TYR A 152 -17.63 -6.56 -5.63
C TYR A 152 -18.26 -7.07 -6.92
N ASN A 153 -19.28 -7.91 -6.83
CA ASN A 153 -20.05 -8.33 -8.00
C ASN A 153 -20.72 -7.15 -8.71
N LEU A 154 -21.30 -6.22 -7.94
CA LEU A 154 -21.85 -4.98 -8.48
C LEU A 154 -20.76 -4.12 -9.13
N ILE A 155 -19.62 -3.87 -8.47
CA ILE A 155 -18.51 -3.10 -9.03
C ILE A 155 -18.05 -3.72 -10.35
N GLY A 156 -17.81 -5.03 -10.38
CA GLY A 156 -17.35 -5.74 -11.55
C GLY A 156 -18.35 -5.69 -12.71
N LEU A 157 -19.61 -6.05 -12.45
CA LEU A 157 -20.66 -6.07 -13.47
C LEU A 157 -21.03 -4.67 -13.96
N ILE A 158 -21.14 -3.66 -13.09
CA ILE A 158 -21.40 -2.27 -13.50
C ILE A 158 -20.27 -1.77 -14.40
N THR A 159 -19.01 -2.04 -14.04
CA THR A 159 -17.85 -1.66 -14.86
C THR A 159 -17.89 -2.35 -16.22
N TYR A 160 -18.17 -3.66 -16.23
CA TYR A 160 -18.31 -4.43 -17.47
C TYR A 160 -19.44 -3.89 -18.36
N VAL A 161 -20.65 -3.72 -17.82
CA VAL A 161 -21.82 -3.18 -18.54
C VAL A 161 -21.51 -1.80 -19.11
N ARG A 162 -20.87 -0.95 -18.31
CA ARG A 162 -20.54 0.44 -18.67
C ARG A 162 -19.62 0.51 -19.89
N TYR A 163 -18.54 -0.26 -19.88
CA TYR A 163 -17.51 -0.17 -20.93
C TYR A 163 -17.76 -1.09 -22.13
N THR A 164 -18.47 -2.19 -21.96
CA THR A 164 -18.80 -3.07 -23.09
C THR A 164 -20.08 -2.68 -23.82
N GLY A 165 -20.93 -1.86 -23.18
CA GLY A 165 -22.25 -1.53 -23.69
C GLY A 165 -23.27 -2.68 -23.59
N ASN A 166 -22.91 -3.82 -22.98
CA ASN A 166 -23.80 -4.98 -22.83
C ASN A 166 -24.88 -4.71 -21.76
N LYS A 167 -25.98 -4.11 -22.21
CA LYS A 167 -27.13 -3.76 -21.34
C LYS A 167 -27.92 -4.99 -20.86
N GLU A 168 -27.75 -6.16 -21.47
CA GLU A 168 -28.47 -7.38 -21.08
C GLU A 168 -28.13 -7.85 -19.66
N LEU A 169 -26.94 -7.48 -19.16
CA LEU A 169 -26.52 -7.81 -17.78
C LEU A 169 -26.92 -6.75 -16.74
N LEU A 170 -27.41 -5.59 -17.16
CA LEU A 170 -27.86 -4.54 -16.23
C LEU A 170 -29.02 -4.98 -15.31
N PRO A 171 -30.02 -5.75 -15.80
CA PRO A 171 -31.08 -6.29 -14.92
C PRO A 171 -30.54 -7.15 -13.79
N ALA A 172 -29.43 -7.86 -13.96
CA ALA A 172 -28.83 -8.64 -12.87
C ALA A 172 -28.27 -7.72 -11.76
N CYS A 173 -27.64 -6.60 -12.12
CA CYS A 173 -27.21 -5.58 -11.15
C CYS A 173 -28.41 -4.99 -10.43
N GLN A 174 -29.51 -4.70 -11.15
CA GLN A 174 -30.74 -4.16 -10.56
C GLN A 174 -31.37 -5.16 -9.57
N LYS A 175 -31.47 -6.45 -9.93
CA LYS A 175 -32.00 -7.49 -9.04
C LYS A 175 -31.19 -7.60 -7.73
N MET A 176 -29.82 -7.50 -7.80
CA MET A 176 -28.99 -7.45 -6.60
C MET A 176 -29.30 -6.22 -5.75
N GLY A 177 -29.35 -5.04 -6.37
CA GLY A 177 -29.67 -3.79 -5.67
C GLY A 177 -31.07 -3.82 -5.04
N ASP A 178 -32.06 -4.35 -5.76
CA ASP A 178 -33.44 -4.50 -5.27
C ASP A 178 -33.53 -5.44 -4.08
N LEU A 179 -32.82 -6.58 -4.16
CA LEU A 179 -32.73 -7.51 -3.04
C LEU A 179 -32.12 -6.88 -1.79
N LEU A 180 -31.01 -6.14 -1.94
CA LEU A 180 -30.40 -5.44 -0.82
C LEU A 180 -31.36 -4.41 -0.20
N CYS A 181 -32.05 -3.62 -1.01
CA CYS A 181 -33.08 -2.68 -0.56
C CYS A 181 -34.26 -3.36 0.15
N LYS A 182 -34.60 -4.60 -0.26
CA LYS A 182 -35.68 -5.38 0.38
C LYS A 182 -35.24 -5.94 1.73
N ILE A 183 -34.00 -6.44 1.85
CA ILE A 183 -33.50 -7.14 3.02
C ILE A 183 -33.10 -6.19 4.14
N PHE A 184 -32.43 -5.06 3.81
CA PHE A 184 -31.85 -4.15 4.79
C PHE A 184 -32.59 -2.81 4.85
N GLY A 185 -32.72 -2.24 6.05
CA GLY A 185 -33.39 -0.95 6.26
C GLY A 185 -33.68 -0.66 7.72
N ASP A 186 -34.28 0.51 7.97
CA ASP A 186 -34.74 0.94 9.29
C ASP A 186 -36.15 0.43 9.62
N GLU A 187 -36.86 -0.14 8.62
CA GLU A 187 -38.26 -0.54 8.78
C GLU A 187 -38.41 -1.88 9.50
N PRO A 188 -39.50 -2.11 10.23
CA PRO A 188 -39.77 -3.37 10.93
C PRO A 188 -39.70 -4.58 9.97
N GLY A 189 -38.98 -5.62 10.36
CA GLY A 189 -38.81 -6.85 9.59
C GLY A 189 -37.64 -6.85 8.63
N LYS A 190 -36.94 -5.72 8.46
CA LYS A 190 -35.66 -5.68 7.75
C LYS A 190 -34.48 -5.95 8.68
N LEU A 191 -33.38 -6.44 8.10
CA LEU A 191 -32.14 -6.64 8.81
C LEU A 191 -31.35 -5.33 8.96
N ASP A 192 -30.61 -5.23 10.05
CA ASP A 192 -29.63 -4.16 10.24
C ASP A 192 -28.33 -4.54 9.53
N ILE A 193 -27.85 -3.69 8.61
CA ILE A 193 -26.65 -3.92 7.82
C ILE A 193 -25.40 -4.02 8.69
N ASN A 194 -25.34 -3.37 9.85
CA ASN A 194 -24.21 -3.44 10.77
C ASN A 194 -24.05 -4.83 11.40
N THR A 195 -25.16 -5.51 11.71
CA THR A 195 -25.14 -6.85 12.33
C THR A 195 -24.89 -7.96 11.32
N SER A 196 -25.10 -7.68 10.04
CA SER A 196 -24.90 -8.63 8.92
C SER A 196 -23.51 -8.48 8.28
N SER A 197 -22.49 -8.36 9.12
CA SER A 197 -21.17 -7.91 8.62
C SER A 197 -20.01 -8.32 9.52
N ALA A 198 -18.86 -8.48 8.91
CA ALA A 198 -17.57 -8.41 9.60
C ALA A 198 -17.20 -6.94 9.93
N HIS A 199 -16.29 -6.77 10.88
CA HIS A 199 -15.64 -5.51 11.23
C HIS A 199 -16.61 -4.36 11.58
N VAL A 200 -17.54 -4.63 12.53
CA VAL A 200 -18.45 -3.61 13.08
C VAL A 200 -19.29 -2.91 11.97
N GLY A 201 -19.76 -3.68 11.00
CA GLY A 201 -20.59 -3.13 9.91
C GLY A 201 -19.81 -2.50 8.74
N MET A 202 -18.47 -2.40 8.79
CA MET A 202 -17.71 -1.79 7.70
C MET A 202 -17.67 -2.64 6.44
N ALA A 203 -17.60 -3.96 6.56
CA ALA A 203 -17.58 -4.83 5.37
C ALA A 203 -18.87 -4.69 4.56
N SER A 204 -20.04 -4.87 5.17
CA SER A 204 -21.34 -4.72 4.50
C SER A 204 -21.64 -3.29 4.10
N GLY A 205 -21.33 -2.32 4.96
CA GLY A 205 -21.59 -0.89 4.70
C GLY A 205 -20.83 -0.33 3.50
N SER A 206 -19.71 -0.95 3.13
CA SER A 206 -18.94 -0.56 1.93
C SER A 206 -19.68 -0.78 0.60
N ILE A 207 -20.86 -1.42 0.62
CA ILE A 207 -21.82 -1.50 -0.50
C ILE A 207 -22.29 -0.12 -0.97
N LEU A 208 -22.08 0.93 -0.17
CA LEU A 208 -22.43 2.31 -0.46
C LEU A 208 -21.93 2.76 -1.83
N GLU A 209 -20.69 2.44 -2.19
CA GLU A 209 -20.07 2.83 -3.47
C GLU A 209 -20.85 2.29 -4.68
N PRO A 210 -21.03 0.98 -4.88
CA PRO A 210 -21.69 0.46 -6.07
C PRO A 210 -23.21 0.74 -6.09
N MET A 211 -23.86 0.93 -4.94
CA MET A 211 -25.28 1.34 -4.92
C MET A 211 -25.47 2.76 -5.47
N LEU A 212 -24.54 3.67 -5.21
CA LEU A 212 -24.55 5.01 -5.81
C LEU A 212 -24.21 4.98 -7.30
N GLN A 213 -23.28 4.13 -7.72
CA GLN A 213 -22.99 3.91 -9.14
C GLN A 213 -24.22 3.34 -9.87
N LEU A 214 -24.92 2.38 -9.26
CA LEU A 214 -26.16 1.80 -9.80
C LEU A 214 -27.28 2.86 -9.87
N TYR A 215 -27.42 3.72 -8.84
CA TYR A 215 -28.34 4.86 -8.87
C TYR A 215 -28.07 5.77 -10.06
N ARG A 216 -26.83 6.20 -10.25
CA ARG A 216 -26.51 7.11 -11.36
C ARG A 216 -26.74 6.45 -12.73
N LEU A 217 -26.41 5.18 -12.86
CA LEU A 217 -26.58 4.46 -14.11
C LEU A 217 -28.05 4.20 -14.47
N THR A 218 -28.91 3.95 -13.46
CA THR A 218 -30.31 3.55 -13.67
C THR A 218 -31.33 4.66 -13.46
N GLY A 219 -31.03 5.64 -12.63
CA GLY A 219 -31.97 6.68 -12.17
C GLY A 219 -32.94 6.24 -11.08
N GLU A 220 -32.81 4.99 -10.58
CA GLU A 220 -33.73 4.40 -9.62
C GLU A 220 -33.48 4.91 -8.19
N LYS A 221 -34.33 5.81 -7.72
CA LYS A 221 -34.16 6.52 -6.45
C LYS A 221 -34.01 5.61 -5.24
N ARG A 222 -34.59 4.41 -5.26
CA ARG A 222 -34.47 3.43 -4.15
C ARG A 222 -33.01 3.11 -3.79
N TYR A 223 -32.07 3.12 -4.75
CA TYR A 223 -30.66 2.88 -4.49
C TYR A 223 -29.99 4.05 -3.76
N LEU A 224 -30.37 5.29 -4.05
CA LEU A 224 -29.95 6.47 -3.28
C LEU A 224 -30.53 6.46 -1.87
N ASP A 225 -31.81 6.09 -1.73
CA ASP A 225 -32.45 6.02 -0.42
C ASP A 225 -31.81 4.93 0.46
N PHE A 226 -31.44 3.80 -0.14
CA PHE A 226 -30.65 2.76 0.51
C PHE A 226 -29.25 3.27 0.91
N ALA A 227 -28.56 3.99 0.04
CA ALA A 227 -27.25 4.59 0.36
C ALA A 227 -27.35 5.56 1.56
N LYS A 228 -28.43 6.36 1.65
CA LYS A 228 -28.71 7.21 2.82
C LYS A 228 -28.97 6.40 4.09
N TYR A 229 -29.66 5.26 3.96
CA TYR A 229 -29.86 4.33 5.08
C TYR A 229 -28.50 3.82 5.61
N VAL A 230 -27.58 3.38 4.74
CA VAL A 230 -26.25 2.90 5.15
C VAL A 230 -25.51 3.95 5.98
N LEU A 231 -25.52 5.23 5.57
CA LEU A 231 -24.89 6.31 6.35
C LEU A 231 -25.52 6.47 7.74
N ARG A 232 -26.86 6.37 7.85
CA ARG A 232 -27.56 6.44 9.15
C ARG A 232 -27.25 5.21 10.02
N ALA A 233 -27.20 4.04 9.43
CA ALA A 233 -26.87 2.78 10.12
C ALA A 233 -25.48 2.84 10.76
N TRP A 234 -24.48 3.40 10.08
CA TRP A 234 -23.15 3.56 10.66
C TRP A 234 -23.11 4.39 11.94
N GLU A 235 -24.06 5.32 12.12
CA GLU A 235 -24.11 6.17 13.30
C GLU A 235 -24.99 5.61 14.44
N GLN A 236 -25.56 4.41 14.28
CA GLN A 236 -26.28 3.70 15.35
C GLN A 236 -25.31 3.15 16.41
N PRO A 237 -25.76 2.86 17.65
CA PRO A 237 -24.88 2.41 18.75
C PRO A 237 -23.95 1.22 18.39
N ASN A 238 -24.43 0.30 17.54
CA ASN A 238 -23.69 -0.88 17.06
C ASN A 238 -22.94 -0.65 15.75
N GLY A 239 -22.97 0.57 15.19
CA GLY A 239 -22.29 0.90 13.94
C GLY A 239 -20.86 1.42 14.15
N PRO A 240 -20.06 1.52 13.08
CA PRO A 240 -18.65 1.90 13.13
C PRO A 240 -18.39 3.37 13.43
N LYS A 241 -19.42 4.25 13.44
CA LYS A 241 -19.31 5.69 13.71
C LYS A 241 -18.38 6.45 12.76
N ILE A 242 -18.37 6.09 11.49
CA ILE A 242 -17.39 6.62 10.52
C ILE A 242 -17.49 8.14 10.39
N VAL A 243 -18.70 8.66 10.21
CA VAL A 243 -18.90 10.09 9.93
C VAL A 243 -18.64 10.92 11.18
N SER A 244 -19.24 10.57 12.33
CA SER A 244 -19.09 11.32 13.58
C SER A 244 -17.63 11.29 14.08
N VAL A 245 -17.00 10.14 14.14
CA VAL A 245 -15.60 10.02 14.60
C VAL A 245 -14.65 10.84 13.72
N LEU A 246 -14.79 10.75 12.39
CA LEU A 246 -13.90 11.48 11.50
C LEU A 246 -14.17 12.98 11.46
N LEU A 247 -15.37 13.45 11.74
CA LEU A 247 -15.65 14.88 11.87
C LEU A 247 -15.16 15.44 13.21
N GLU A 248 -15.39 14.73 14.30
CA GLU A 248 -15.16 15.22 15.68
C GLU A 248 -13.72 14.93 16.15
N GLN A 249 -13.29 13.67 16.06
CA GLN A 249 -11.98 13.22 16.57
C GLN A 249 -10.88 13.28 15.52
N LYS A 250 -11.22 13.20 14.22
CA LYS A 250 -10.30 13.21 13.08
C LYS A 250 -9.26 12.08 13.16
N ARG A 251 -9.66 10.89 13.62
CA ARG A 251 -8.79 9.73 13.88
C ARG A 251 -9.38 8.46 13.26
N VAL A 252 -8.64 7.86 12.33
CA VAL A 252 -9.07 6.61 11.67
C VAL A 252 -8.98 5.39 12.61
N ASP A 253 -8.04 5.37 13.55
CA ASP A 253 -7.88 4.28 14.53
C ASP A 253 -9.03 4.18 15.56
N LYS A 254 -9.90 5.18 15.61
CA LYS A 254 -11.09 5.20 16.48
C LYS A 254 -12.39 4.86 15.75
N VAL A 255 -12.33 4.61 14.46
CA VAL A 255 -13.48 4.19 13.65
C VAL A 255 -13.67 2.68 13.75
N GLY A 256 -14.82 2.23 14.20
CA GLY A 256 -15.16 0.81 14.34
C GLY A 256 -14.10 0.05 15.14
N ASN A 257 -13.52 -1.00 14.55
CA ASN A 257 -12.39 -1.75 15.12
C ASN A 257 -11.04 -1.40 14.47
N GLY A 258 -10.96 -0.31 13.70
CA GLY A 258 -9.73 0.13 13.03
C GLY A 258 -9.34 -0.67 11.76
N LYS A 259 -10.14 -1.61 11.29
CA LYS A 259 -9.84 -2.42 10.11
C LYS A 259 -9.71 -1.56 8.86
N ALA A 260 -8.51 -1.50 8.30
CA ALA A 260 -8.12 -0.46 7.34
C ALA A 260 -8.75 -0.62 5.96
N TYR A 261 -8.80 -1.83 5.41
CA TYR A 261 -9.31 -2.07 4.06
C TYR A 261 -10.80 -1.74 3.93
N GLU A 262 -11.60 -2.25 4.85
CA GLU A 262 -13.04 -2.05 4.87
C GLU A 262 -13.39 -0.59 5.14
N MET A 263 -12.67 0.07 6.05
CA MET A 263 -12.84 1.49 6.34
C MET A 263 -12.55 2.36 5.11
N LEU A 264 -11.43 2.16 4.43
CA LEU A 264 -11.10 2.91 3.21
C LEU A 264 -12.11 2.63 2.08
N SER A 265 -12.65 1.41 2.03
CA SER A 265 -13.75 1.08 1.11
C SER A 265 -15.04 1.85 1.43
N CYS A 266 -15.38 2.01 2.71
CA CYS A 266 -16.50 2.86 3.15
C CYS A 266 -16.26 4.33 2.79
N ILE A 267 -15.03 4.83 3.01
CA ILE A 267 -14.66 6.22 2.69
C ILE A 267 -14.74 6.46 1.16
N SER A 268 -14.38 5.49 0.32
CA SER A 268 -14.62 5.57 -1.14
C SER A 268 -16.12 5.74 -1.44
N GLY A 269 -16.99 5.02 -0.74
CA GLY A 269 -18.44 5.22 -0.83
C GLY A 269 -18.88 6.62 -0.38
N ILE A 270 -18.26 7.19 0.65
CA ILE A 270 -18.54 8.57 1.10
C ILE A 270 -18.13 9.60 0.02
N THR A 271 -17.02 9.39 -0.71
CA THR A 271 -16.65 10.28 -1.84
C THR A 271 -17.71 10.25 -2.93
N GLU A 272 -18.28 9.07 -3.24
CA GLU A 272 -19.34 8.92 -4.21
C GLU A 272 -20.67 9.54 -3.71
N MET A 273 -20.95 9.46 -2.41
CA MET A 273 -22.11 10.11 -1.82
C MET A 273 -21.98 11.64 -1.84
N TYR A 274 -20.79 12.19 -1.55
CA TYR A 274 -20.51 13.61 -1.73
C TYR A 274 -20.72 14.06 -3.18
N ARG A 275 -20.15 13.32 -4.14
CA ARG A 275 -20.34 13.61 -5.57
C ARG A 275 -21.79 13.63 -5.98
N THR A 276 -22.60 12.70 -5.42
CA THR A 276 -24.03 12.53 -5.74
C THR A 276 -24.90 13.58 -5.08
N THR A 277 -24.60 14.02 -3.86
CA THR A 277 -25.49 14.88 -3.05
C THR A 277 -24.99 16.31 -2.84
N GLY A 278 -23.68 16.54 -2.92
CA GLY A 278 -23.06 17.83 -2.66
C GLY A 278 -22.92 18.19 -1.19
N ASP A 279 -23.17 17.27 -0.24
CA ASP A 279 -23.03 17.56 1.20
C ASP A 279 -21.56 17.76 1.58
N PRO A 280 -21.11 19.00 1.92
CA PRO A 280 -19.70 19.30 2.17
C PRO A 280 -19.14 18.59 3.42
N LYS A 281 -19.97 18.14 4.34
CA LYS A 281 -19.55 17.37 5.52
C LYS A 281 -18.90 16.05 5.09
N LEU A 282 -19.42 15.42 4.03
CA LEU A 282 -18.90 14.15 3.54
C LEU A 282 -17.52 14.30 2.92
N LEU A 283 -17.24 15.40 2.19
CA LEU A 283 -15.88 15.68 1.74
C LEU A 283 -14.94 15.91 2.93
N GLN A 284 -15.40 16.64 3.97
CA GLN A 284 -14.59 16.90 5.16
C GLN A 284 -14.22 15.59 5.90
N VAL A 285 -15.14 14.61 5.97
CA VAL A 285 -14.86 13.26 6.51
C VAL A 285 -13.69 12.63 5.78
N CYS A 286 -13.73 12.62 4.43
CA CYS A 286 -12.68 12.04 3.61
C CYS A 286 -11.33 12.77 3.76
N LEU A 287 -11.34 14.10 3.84
CA LEU A 287 -10.15 14.92 4.03
C LEU A 287 -9.54 14.72 5.43
N ASN A 288 -10.36 14.58 6.47
CA ASN A 288 -9.89 14.32 7.83
C ASN A 288 -9.25 12.92 7.92
N ALA A 289 -9.87 11.90 7.32
CA ALA A 289 -9.28 10.56 7.25
C ALA A 289 -7.93 10.59 6.52
N TRP A 290 -7.86 11.23 5.36
CA TRP A 290 -6.64 11.36 4.58
C TRP A 290 -5.53 12.07 5.38
N GLN A 291 -5.87 13.18 6.04
CA GLN A 291 -4.92 13.96 6.83
C GLN A 291 -4.35 13.17 8.00
N ASP A 292 -5.19 12.42 8.71
CA ASP A 292 -4.75 11.57 9.83
C ASP A 292 -3.82 10.45 9.35
N ILE A 293 -4.16 9.80 8.22
CA ILE A 293 -3.32 8.76 7.63
C ILE A 293 -1.97 9.33 7.23
N VAL A 294 -1.94 10.40 6.43
CA VAL A 294 -0.68 10.99 5.93
C VAL A 294 0.22 11.48 7.04
N SER A 295 -0.35 12.10 8.08
CA SER A 295 0.45 12.69 9.15
C SER A 295 0.97 11.71 10.18
N LYS A 296 0.36 10.51 10.32
CA LYS A 296 0.62 9.65 11.47
C LYS A 296 0.67 8.15 11.19
N ARG A 297 0.09 7.69 10.06
CA ARG A 297 -0.14 6.24 9.80
C ARG A 297 0.33 5.79 8.42
N LEU A 298 1.00 6.67 7.69
CA LEU A 298 1.52 6.37 6.36
C LEU A 298 2.99 5.95 6.45
N TYR A 299 3.31 4.79 5.92
CA TYR A 299 4.69 4.45 5.61
C TYR A 299 5.23 5.39 4.55
N PHE A 300 6.46 5.84 4.69
CA PHE A 300 7.09 6.72 3.69
C PHE A 300 7.21 6.07 2.31
N THR A 301 6.98 4.76 2.21
CA THR A 301 6.85 3.98 0.96
C THR A 301 5.50 4.14 0.27
N GLY A 302 4.57 4.93 0.82
CA GLY A 302 3.30 5.27 0.18
C GLY A 302 2.15 4.29 0.40
N SER A 303 2.17 3.53 1.50
CA SER A 303 1.04 2.70 1.95
C SER A 303 0.84 2.80 3.45
N THR A 304 -0.19 2.15 3.97
CA THR A 304 -0.60 2.24 5.38
C THR A 304 -1.08 0.89 5.91
N SER A 305 -1.37 0.82 7.19
CA SER A 305 -1.78 -0.33 8.01
C SER A 305 -0.65 -1.24 8.47
N ALA A 306 -0.80 -1.78 9.67
CA ALA A 306 -0.03 -2.91 10.17
C ALA A 306 -1.03 -3.93 10.74
N ALA A 307 -0.77 -5.23 10.57
CA ALA A 307 -1.73 -6.30 10.91
C ALA A 307 -3.17 -6.00 10.44
N GLU A 308 -3.29 -5.38 9.26
CA GLU A 308 -4.53 -5.01 8.57
C GLU A 308 -5.36 -3.91 9.25
N HIS A 309 -4.83 -3.24 10.28
CA HIS A 309 -5.55 -2.22 11.07
C HIS A 309 -4.81 -0.89 11.09
N PHE A 310 -5.55 0.18 11.36
CA PHE A 310 -4.99 1.43 11.84
C PHE A 310 -4.77 1.32 13.34
N HIS A 311 -3.56 1.59 13.77
CA HIS A 311 -3.15 1.59 15.17
C HIS A 311 -3.00 3.01 15.72
N ASP A 312 -2.47 3.14 16.93
CA ASP A 312 -2.15 4.43 17.53
C ASP A 312 -1.16 5.25 16.68
N ASP A 313 -1.03 6.53 17.00
CA ASP A 313 -0.21 7.46 16.25
C ASP A 313 1.24 6.95 16.10
N PHE A 314 1.71 6.86 14.85
CA PHE A 314 3.06 6.43 14.45
C PHE A 314 3.44 4.98 14.81
N ASP A 315 2.48 4.14 15.12
CA ASP A 315 2.68 2.71 15.32
C ASP A 315 2.73 1.99 13.98
N LEU A 316 3.93 1.93 13.41
CA LEU A 316 4.23 1.40 12.09
C LEU A 316 5.29 0.29 12.21
N SER A 317 4.85 -0.96 12.28
CA SER A 317 5.73 -2.14 12.30
C SER A 317 6.54 -2.26 11.00
N ASN A 318 7.77 -2.79 11.09
CA ASN A 318 8.57 -3.11 9.91
C ASN A 318 8.29 -4.49 9.32
N THR A 319 7.81 -5.43 10.13
CA THR A 319 7.77 -6.87 9.79
C THR A 319 6.40 -7.50 9.98
N ASN A 320 5.57 -7.01 10.91
CA ASN A 320 4.30 -7.64 11.24
C ASN A 320 3.19 -7.25 10.26
N LYS A 321 2.95 -8.07 9.23
CA LYS A 321 1.85 -7.88 8.24
C LYS A 321 1.73 -6.44 7.75
N VAL A 322 2.85 -5.90 7.29
CA VAL A 322 2.98 -4.49 6.89
C VAL A 322 2.20 -4.24 5.62
N ALA A 323 1.37 -3.21 5.64
CA ALA A 323 0.73 -2.60 4.48
C ALA A 323 0.13 -3.63 3.51
N GLU A 324 -0.97 -4.24 3.91
CA GLU A 324 -1.73 -5.16 3.05
C GLU A 324 -1.98 -4.55 1.67
N THR A 325 -1.78 -5.33 0.60
CA THR A 325 -1.97 -4.85 -0.78
C THR A 325 -3.40 -4.34 -1.01
N CYS A 326 -4.43 -4.93 -0.39
CA CYS A 326 -5.79 -4.40 -0.49
C CYS A 326 -5.93 -2.99 0.10
N VAL A 327 -5.23 -2.72 1.20
CA VAL A 327 -5.17 -1.38 1.80
C VAL A 327 -4.42 -0.40 0.89
N THR A 328 -3.30 -0.84 0.28
CA THR A 328 -2.56 -0.04 -0.72
C THR A 328 -3.46 0.37 -1.88
N VAL A 329 -4.28 -0.56 -2.38
CA VAL A 329 -5.25 -0.30 -3.48
C VAL A 329 -6.32 0.71 -3.04
N SER A 330 -6.90 0.52 -1.85
CA SER A 330 -7.94 1.44 -1.35
C SER A 330 -7.38 2.82 -1.00
N TRP A 331 -6.13 2.90 -0.53
CA TRP A 331 -5.41 4.15 -0.34
C TRP A 331 -5.19 4.90 -1.67
N LEU A 332 -4.77 4.17 -2.72
CA LEU A 332 -4.65 4.72 -4.08
C LEU A 332 -6.02 5.25 -4.56
N GLN A 333 -7.10 4.49 -4.38
CA GLN A 333 -8.46 4.90 -4.77
C GLN A 333 -8.92 6.15 -4.00
N LEU A 334 -8.65 6.26 -2.71
CA LEU A 334 -8.99 7.48 -1.94
C LEU A 334 -8.25 8.70 -2.50
N ASN A 335 -6.94 8.59 -2.76
CA ASN A 335 -6.17 9.68 -3.37
C ASN A 335 -6.71 10.03 -4.77
N MET A 336 -7.08 9.04 -5.57
CA MET A 336 -7.71 9.21 -6.88
C MET A 336 -9.02 10.01 -6.79
N HIS A 337 -9.93 9.61 -5.89
CA HIS A 337 -11.20 10.31 -5.68
C HIS A 337 -11.01 11.75 -5.19
N LEU A 338 -10.11 11.96 -4.23
CA LEU A 338 -9.82 13.29 -3.71
C LEU A 338 -9.15 14.18 -4.76
N LEU A 339 -8.27 13.62 -5.61
CA LEU A 339 -7.70 14.35 -6.74
C LEU A 339 -8.79 14.80 -7.73
N GLN A 340 -9.72 13.91 -8.09
CA GLN A 340 -10.85 14.26 -8.95
C GLN A 340 -11.70 15.37 -8.36
N LEU A 341 -12.08 15.25 -7.09
CA LEU A 341 -13.01 16.16 -6.42
C LEU A 341 -12.41 17.52 -6.11
N THR A 342 -11.12 17.60 -5.79
CA THR A 342 -10.47 18.84 -5.34
C THR A 342 -9.52 19.45 -6.36
N GLY A 343 -8.92 18.64 -7.23
CA GLY A 343 -7.90 19.08 -8.18
C GLY A 343 -6.54 19.38 -7.55
N GLU A 344 -6.30 19.02 -6.28
CA GLU A 344 -5.10 19.40 -5.54
C GLU A 344 -3.94 18.40 -5.77
N SER A 345 -2.78 18.89 -6.13
CA SER A 345 -1.58 18.08 -6.48
C SER A 345 -1.07 17.20 -5.34
N ARG A 346 -1.36 17.52 -4.07
CA ARG A 346 -0.95 16.72 -2.92
C ARG A 346 -1.45 15.26 -2.98
N PHE A 347 -2.59 15.02 -3.61
CA PHE A 347 -3.11 13.68 -3.83
C PHE A 347 -2.35 12.96 -4.95
N ALA A 348 -1.96 13.68 -6.00
CA ALA A 348 -1.10 13.14 -7.05
C ALA A 348 0.33 12.83 -6.54
N GLU A 349 0.85 13.57 -5.57
CA GLU A 349 2.09 13.25 -4.85
C GLU A 349 2.00 11.89 -4.16
N GLN A 350 0.89 11.63 -3.45
CA GLN A 350 0.68 10.32 -2.79
C GLN A 350 0.50 9.19 -3.81
N LEU A 351 -0.19 9.46 -4.94
CA LEU A 351 -0.31 8.50 -6.03
C LEU A 351 1.07 8.10 -6.60
N GLU A 352 1.95 9.07 -6.86
CA GLU A 352 3.32 8.80 -7.32
C GLU A 352 4.10 7.96 -6.31
N ASN A 353 4.08 8.37 -5.04
CA ASN A 353 4.77 7.64 -3.97
C ASN A 353 4.26 6.22 -3.83
N THR A 354 2.93 6.02 -3.86
CA THR A 354 2.30 4.70 -3.77
C THR A 354 2.69 3.82 -4.96
N VAL A 355 2.58 4.34 -6.18
CA VAL A 355 2.81 3.57 -7.42
C VAL A 355 4.26 3.13 -7.52
N PHE A 356 5.22 4.05 -7.43
CA PHE A 356 6.65 3.73 -7.65
C PHE A 356 7.29 2.94 -6.50
N ASN A 357 6.67 2.91 -5.33
CA ASN A 357 7.24 2.20 -4.20
C ASN A 357 6.33 1.05 -3.76
N HIS A 358 5.28 1.29 -2.98
CA HIS A 358 4.59 0.20 -2.30
C HIS A 358 3.77 -0.69 -3.24
N LEU A 359 3.06 -0.12 -4.22
CA LEU A 359 2.26 -0.89 -5.17
C LEU A 359 3.14 -1.79 -6.05
N PHE A 360 4.24 -1.23 -6.58
CA PHE A 360 5.17 -2.03 -7.40
C PHE A 360 6.01 -2.99 -6.56
N ALA A 361 6.25 -2.69 -5.27
CA ALA A 361 6.87 -3.64 -4.37
C ALA A 361 5.97 -4.84 -4.05
N ALA A 362 4.65 -4.66 -4.04
CA ALA A 362 3.69 -5.74 -3.86
C ALA A 362 3.50 -6.60 -5.12
N GLN A 363 3.77 -6.06 -6.32
CA GLN A 363 3.68 -6.78 -7.59
C GLN A 363 5.02 -7.44 -7.94
N LEU A 364 5.05 -8.75 -8.13
CA LEU A 364 6.22 -9.36 -8.77
C LEU A 364 6.43 -8.72 -10.16
N PRO A 365 7.64 -8.28 -10.55
CA PRO A 365 7.87 -7.55 -11.80
C PRO A 365 7.30 -8.22 -13.04
N ALA A 366 7.34 -9.55 -13.11
CA ALA A 366 6.72 -10.34 -14.17
C ALA A 366 5.19 -10.27 -14.20
N GLY A 367 4.54 -9.65 -13.21
CA GLY A 367 3.09 -9.51 -13.13
C GLY A 367 2.32 -10.78 -12.76
N THR A 368 3.00 -11.92 -12.55
CA THR A 368 2.38 -13.23 -12.29
C THR A 368 1.87 -13.40 -10.87
N ALA A 369 2.40 -12.62 -9.92
CA ALA A 369 2.18 -12.80 -8.50
C ALA A 369 2.09 -11.46 -7.75
N TRP A 370 1.48 -11.51 -6.56
CA TRP A 370 1.30 -10.37 -5.66
C TRP A 370 1.60 -10.78 -4.22
N ALA A 371 2.25 -9.91 -3.47
CA ALA A 371 2.40 -10.07 -2.04
C ALA A 371 1.09 -9.69 -1.33
N VAL A 372 0.74 -10.41 -0.26
CA VAL A 372 -0.36 -9.97 0.62
C VAL A 372 0.10 -8.82 1.50
N PHE A 373 1.25 -8.97 2.11
CA PHE A 373 1.91 -7.96 2.92
C PHE A 373 3.29 -7.64 2.33
N THR A 374 3.66 -6.36 2.34
CA THR A 374 4.95 -5.90 1.82
C THR A 374 5.74 -5.29 2.96
N VAL A 375 6.53 -6.11 3.63
CA VAL A 375 7.31 -5.74 4.81
C VAL A 375 8.41 -4.71 4.49
N MET A 376 8.91 -4.00 5.50
CA MET A 376 10.02 -3.04 5.34
C MET A 376 11.40 -3.73 5.38
N GLU A 377 11.46 -4.93 5.93
CA GLU A 377 12.64 -5.79 5.99
C GLU A 377 12.25 -7.27 6.06
N GLY A 378 13.12 -8.15 5.57
CA GLY A 378 12.89 -9.59 5.45
C GLY A 378 12.65 -10.04 4.01
N LYS A 379 11.77 -11.01 3.80
CA LYS A 379 11.42 -11.55 2.47
C LYS A 379 10.02 -11.16 2.07
N LYS A 380 9.80 -10.86 0.79
CA LYS A 380 8.47 -10.76 0.22
C LYS A 380 7.92 -12.16 -0.05
N VAL A 381 6.70 -12.41 0.39
CA VAL A 381 5.98 -13.65 0.10
C VAL A 381 4.97 -13.36 -0.99
N TYR A 382 5.22 -13.88 -2.18
CA TYR A 382 4.36 -13.72 -3.34
C TYR A 382 3.42 -14.91 -3.51
N TYR A 383 2.17 -14.62 -3.80
CA TYR A 383 1.13 -15.60 -4.16
C TYR A 383 0.80 -15.50 -5.64
N ASN A 384 0.59 -16.62 -6.30
CA ASN A 384 0.26 -16.73 -7.71
C ASN A 384 -0.85 -17.77 -7.93
N SER A 385 -1.23 -18.04 -9.18
CA SER A 385 -2.27 -19.01 -9.52
C SER A 385 -1.93 -20.47 -9.15
N ASN A 386 -0.68 -20.77 -8.79
CA ASN A 386 -0.26 -22.10 -8.32
C ASN A 386 -0.23 -22.19 -6.79
N SER A 387 -0.45 -21.07 -6.08
CA SER A 387 -0.52 -21.05 -4.63
C SER A 387 -1.81 -21.72 -4.14
N THR A 388 -1.82 -22.22 -2.91
CA THR A 388 -3.02 -22.73 -2.27
C THR A 388 -3.34 -21.83 -1.06
N PRO A 389 -4.44 -21.05 -1.10
CA PRO A 389 -5.35 -20.89 -2.23
C PRO A 389 -4.73 -20.09 -3.40
N ASP A 390 -5.13 -20.43 -4.64
CA ASP A 390 -4.69 -19.78 -5.87
C ASP A 390 -5.31 -18.37 -6.11
N VAL A 391 -6.27 -18.01 -5.30
CA VAL A 391 -6.88 -16.68 -5.22
C VAL A 391 -6.84 -16.20 -3.77
N THR A 392 -6.36 -14.97 -3.58
CA THR A 392 -6.43 -14.24 -2.32
C THR A 392 -7.02 -12.87 -2.59
N CYS A 393 -7.50 -12.19 -1.54
CA CYS A 393 -7.99 -10.82 -1.67
C CYS A 393 -6.99 -9.92 -2.42
N CYS A 394 -5.70 -10.05 -2.15
CA CYS A 394 -4.63 -9.23 -2.72
C CYS A 394 -4.29 -9.59 -4.17
N LEU A 395 -4.33 -10.90 -4.54
CA LEU A 395 -4.17 -11.33 -5.94
C LEU A 395 -5.26 -10.78 -6.85
N SER A 396 -6.44 -10.53 -6.31
CA SER A 396 -7.57 -9.95 -7.04
C SER A 396 -7.56 -8.42 -6.98
N SER A 397 -7.09 -7.81 -5.88
CA SER A 397 -7.08 -6.36 -5.68
C SER A 397 -5.91 -5.67 -6.38
N GLY A 398 -4.69 -6.19 -6.30
CA GLY A 398 -3.50 -5.57 -6.90
C GLY A 398 -3.68 -5.19 -8.37
N PRO A 399 -4.15 -6.08 -9.24
CA PRO A 399 -4.43 -5.76 -10.65
C PRO A 399 -5.43 -4.62 -10.84
N ARG A 400 -6.37 -4.39 -9.90
CA ARG A 400 -7.33 -3.27 -9.97
C ARG A 400 -6.63 -1.92 -9.88
N ALA A 401 -5.66 -1.78 -8.94
CA ALA A 401 -4.90 -0.54 -8.81
C ALA A 401 -4.11 -0.23 -10.08
N VAL A 402 -3.40 -1.24 -10.60
CA VAL A 402 -2.59 -1.09 -11.83
C VAL A 402 -3.46 -0.71 -13.03
N ALA A 403 -4.65 -1.30 -13.18
CA ALA A 403 -5.57 -1.00 -14.26
C ALA A 403 -6.23 0.40 -14.16
N LEU A 404 -6.22 1.03 -12.98
CA LEU A 404 -6.72 2.39 -12.77
C LEU A 404 -5.71 3.48 -13.14
N ILE A 405 -4.41 3.18 -13.22
CA ILE A 405 -3.36 4.19 -13.42
C ILE A 405 -3.56 5.01 -14.71
N PRO A 406 -3.94 4.45 -15.87
CA PRO A 406 -4.17 5.25 -17.07
C PRO A 406 -5.19 6.36 -16.86
N CYS A 407 -6.25 6.10 -16.10
CA CYS A 407 -7.31 7.09 -15.87
C CYS A 407 -6.79 8.36 -15.20
N LEU A 408 -5.81 8.23 -14.29
CA LEU A 408 -5.33 9.29 -13.42
C LEU A 408 -4.02 9.96 -13.87
N ALA A 409 -3.25 9.31 -14.77
CA ALA A 409 -1.93 9.81 -15.17
C ALA A 409 -2.00 11.19 -15.86
N SER A 410 -3.02 11.40 -16.69
CA SER A 410 -3.34 12.69 -17.31
C SER A 410 -4.84 12.95 -17.25
N SER A 411 -5.23 14.19 -17.01
CA SER A 411 -6.62 14.61 -16.85
C SER A 411 -6.89 15.96 -17.49
N VAL A 412 -8.13 16.42 -17.39
CA VAL A 412 -8.58 17.73 -17.87
C VAL A 412 -9.30 18.46 -16.74
N ASP A 413 -9.02 19.75 -16.56
CA ASP A 413 -9.76 20.61 -15.65
C ASP A 413 -10.53 21.72 -16.40
N SER A 414 -10.99 22.77 -15.69
CA SER A 414 -11.67 23.90 -16.30
C SER A 414 -10.77 24.73 -17.23
N ASP A 415 -9.46 24.72 -16.98
CA ASP A 415 -8.50 25.57 -17.64
C ASP A 415 -7.77 24.87 -18.81
N GLY A 416 -7.69 23.52 -18.77
CA GLY A 416 -6.98 22.77 -19.80
C GLY A 416 -6.56 21.36 -19.40
N VAL A 417 -5.32 20.99 -19.76
CA VAL A 417 -4.78 19.65 -19.50
C VAL A 417 -3.93 19.64 -18.22
N VAL A 418 -3.97 18.51 -17.51
CA VAL A 418 -3.22 18.31 -16.26
C VAL A 418 -2.45 17.00 -16.33
N VAL A 419 -1.14 17.04 -16.08
CA VAL A 419 -0.27 15.86 -15.99
C VAL A 419 0.03 15.57 -14.53
N ASN A 420 -0.45 14.43 -14.05
CA ASN A 420 -0.37 13.98 -12.64
C ASN A 420 0.81 13.04 -12.40
N LEU A 421 1.01 12.06 -13.30
CA LEU A 421 2.12 11.10 -13.25
C LEU A 421 2.91 11.15 -14.54
N TYR A 422 4.19 10.85 -14.43
CA TYR A 422 5.13 10.86 -15.56
C TYR A 422 5.54 9.44 -15.93
N ASP A 423 5.30 9.08 -17.18
CA ASP A 423 5.76 7.86 -17.83
C ASP A 423 5.83 8.11 -19.34
N ALA A 424 6.62 7.36 -20.08
CA ALA A 424 6.59 7.44 -21.54
C ALA A 424 5.23 6.99 -22.07
N GLY A 425 4.77 7.58 -23.16
CA GLY A 425 3.50 7.18 -23.78
C GLY A 425 2.72 8.33 -24.40
N THR A 426 1.42 8.10 -24.57
CA THR A 426 0.51 9.08 -25.20
C THR A 426 -0.78 9.25 -24.38
N ALA A 427 -1.33 10.47 -24.37
CA ALA A 427 -2.63 10.78 -23.78
C ALA A 427 -3.47 11.61 -24.76
N LYS A 428 -4.64 11.09 -25.14
CA LYS A 428 -5.65 11.76 -25.95
C LYS A 428 -6.71 12.37 -25.06
N LEU A 429 -6.67 13.68 -24.85
CA LEU A 429 -7.45 14.41 -23.88
C LEU A 429 -8.52 15.27 -24.58
N THR A 430 -9.77 15.21 -24.10
CA THR A 430 -10.84 16.06 -24.61
C THR A 430 -11.08 17.21 -23.63
N LEU A 431 -10.75 18.42 -24.06
CA LEU A 431 -10.99 19.65 -23.29
C LEU A 431 -12.49 19.86 -23.07
N ARG A 432 -12.86 20.67 -22.06
CA ARG A 432 -14.28 20.98 -21.77
C ARG A 432 -15.03 21.68 -22.93
N ASN A 433 -14.28 22.31 -23.85
CA ASN A 433 -14.86 22.89 -25.08
C ASN A 433 -14.98 21.89 -26.24
N GLY A 434 -14.77 20.62 -26.01
CA GLY A 434 -14.86 19.54 -26.99
C GLY A 434 -13.63 19.35 -27.88
N LYS A 435 -12.61 20.23 -27.81
CA LYS A 435 -11.38 20.09 -28.62
C LYS A 435 -10.49 18.98 -28.06
N THR A 436 -9.85 18.25 -28.98
CA THR A 436 -8.91 17.18 -28.62
C THR A 436 -7.48 17.72 -28.56
N VAL A 437 -6.74 17.31 -27.54
CA VAL A 437 -5.31 17.52 -27.35
C VAL A 437 -4.66 16.15 -27.19
N VAL A 438 -3.57 15.92 -27.94
CA VAL A 438 -2.73 14.72 -27.77
C VAL A 438 -1.42 15.14 -27.12
N LEU A 439 -1.08 14.51 -26.02
CA LEU A 439 0.23 14.63 -25.37
C LEU A 439 1.04 13.39 -25.71
N THR A 440 2.26 13.57 -26.23
CA THR A 440 3.24 12.50 -26.39
C THR A 440 4.39 12.76 -25.43
N THR A 441 4.62 11.84 -24.50
CA THR A 441 5.65 11.95 -23.47
C THR A 441 6.81 11.02 -23.76
N GLU A 442 8.01 11.61 -23.86
CA GLU A 442 9.29 10.91 -24.00
C GLU A 442 10.07 11.06 -22.71
N THR A 443 10.36 9.96 -22.03
CA THR A 443 11.11 9.93 -20.76
C THR A 443 11.53 8.52 -20.39
N ILE A 444 12.54 8.41 -19.56
CA ILE A 444 12.88 7.19 -18.80
C ILE A 444 12.69 7.41 -17.28
N TYR A 445 11.83 8.36 -16.92
CA TYR A 445 11.49 8.63 -15.53
C TYR A 445 10.94 7.36 -14.85
N PRO A 446 11.32 7.06 -13.60
CA PRO A 446 12.10 7.88 -12.66
C PRO A 446 13.62 7.62 -12.66
N SER A 447 14.19 6.98 -13.69
CA SER A 447 15.63 6.74 -13.78
C SER A 447 16.40 8.00 -14.24
N ASP A 448 15.74 8.88 -14.98
CA ASP A 448 16.21 10.22 -15.34
C ASP A 448 15.08 11.23 -15.10
N GLY A 449 15.43 12.42 -14.65
CA GLY A 449 14.45 13.48 -14.36
C GLY A 449 14.01 14.28 -15.60
N LYS A 450 14.54 13.99 -16.78
CA LYS A 450 14.16 14.67 -18.03
C LYS A 450 12.87 14.10 -18.60
N ILE A 451 11.91 14.98 -18.86
CA ILE A 451 10.59 14.64 -19.42
C ILE A 451 10.31 15.62 -20.55
N VAL A 452 10.04 15.12 -21.73
CA VAL A 452 9.68 15.94 -22.90
C VAL A 452 8.25 15.60 -23.30
N ILE A 453 7.36 16.59 -23.28
CA ILE A 453 5.95 16.43 -23.64
C ILE A 453 5.67 17.25 -24.88
N THR A 454 5.39 16.57 -25.98
CA THR A 454 4.93 17.19 -27.21
C THR A 454 3.42 17.35 -27.16
N VAL A 455 2.95 18.55 -27.44
CA VAL A 455 1.53 18.92 -27.48
C VAL A 455 1.07 18.98 -28.93
N ASP A 456 0.12 18.15 -29.28
CA ASP A 456 -0.51 18.17 -30.61
C ASP A 456 -1.98 18.57 -30.50
N THR A 457 -2.37 19.54 -31.34
CA THR A 457 -3.73 20.06 -31.48
C THR A 457 -4.11 20.13 -32.96
N GLU A 458 -5.37 19.88 -33.27
CA GLU A 458 -5.85 19.97 -34.68
C GLU A 458 -5.75 21.39 -35.25
N SER A 459 -5.93 22.39 -34.41
CA SER A 459 -5.81 23.81 -34.73
C SER A 459 -5.26 24.55 -33.51
N ALA A 460 -4.72 25.77 -33.70
CA ALA A 460 -4.27 26.60 -32.61
C ALA A 460 -5.36 26.74 -31.52
N THR A 461 -5.09 26.25 -30.31
CA THR A 461 -6.09 26.12 -29.25
C THR A 461 -5.59 26.74 -27.95
N PRO A 462 -6.32 27.71 -27.36
CA PRO A 462 -5.96 28.30 -26.07
C PRO A 462 -6.38 27.38 -24.92
N PHE A 463 -5.42 27.04 -24.04
CA PHE A 463 -5.66 26.32 -22.78
C PHE A 463 -4.43 26.45 -21.85
N ALA A 464 -4.62 26.06 -20.59
CA ALA A 464 -3.53 25.88 -19.64
C ALA A 464 -2.96 24.46 -19.72
N PHE A 465 -1.67 24.33 -19.88
CA PHE A 465 -0.94 23.09 -19.63
C PHE A 465 -0.46 23.12 -18.19
N LYS A 466 -0.96 22.21 -17.36
CA LYS A 466 -0.62 22.08 -15.94
C LYS A 466 0.26 20.86 -15.72
N ALA A 467 1.43 21.07 -15.10
CA ALA A 467 2.37 20.03 -14.74
C ALA A 467 2.52 19.95 -13.23
N ARG A 468 2.48 18.72 -12.66
CA ARG A 468 2.86 18.54 -11.28
C ARG A 468 4.38 18.66 -11.14
N ILE A 469 4.84 19.55 -10.28
CA ILE A 469 6.24 19.62 -9.90
C ILE A 469 6.40 18.91 -8.57
N PRO A 470 7.10 17.75 -8.52
CA PRO A 470 7.22 16.95 -7.30
C PRO A 470 7.81 17.75 -6.14
N ALA A 471 7.27 17.57 -4.93
CA ALA A 471 7.74 18.28 -3.75
C ALA A 471 9.18 17.90 -3.36
N TRP A 472 9.61 16.68 -3.67
CA TRP A 472 10.97 16.22 -3.43
C TRP A 472 12.01 16.85 -4.36
N SER A 473 11.63 17.36 -5.53
CA SER A 473 12.55 18.03 -6.47
C SER A 473 12.75 19.49 -6.08
N ARG A 474 13.87 19.79 -5.42
CA ARG A 474 14.21 21.15 -4.96
C ARG A 474 14.56 22.08 -6.11
N GLU A 475 15.15 21.54 -7.16
CA GLU A 475 15.54 22.26 -8.36
C GLU A 475 14.82 21.62 -9.57
N SER A 476 13.82 22.31 -10.08
CA SER A 476 13.08 21.91 -11.27
C SER A 476 13.17 23.00 -12.33
N THR A 477 13.39 22.60 -13.57
CA THR A 477 13.37 23.56 -14.69
C THR A 477 12.26 23.21 -15.66
N VAL A 478 11.65 24.25 -16.23
CA VAL A 478 10.63 24.13 -17.26
C VAL A 478 11.10 24.94 -18.49
N LYS A 479 11.03 24.29 -19.65
CA LYS A 479 11.26 24.97 -20.92
C LYS A 479 10.06 24.80 -21.85
N LEU A 480 9.80 25.81 -22.65
CA LEU A 480 8.81 25.78 -23.73
C LEU A 480 9.53 25.98 -25.05
N ASN A 481 9.47 25.00 -25.95
CA ASN A 481 10.17 25.02 -27.23
C ASN A 481 11.67 25.36 -27.07
N GLY A 482 12.34 24.72 -26.12
CA GLY A 482 13.75 24.88 -25.79
C GLY A 482 14.10 26.16 -24.99
N LYS A 483 13.15 27.09 -24.77
CA LYS A 483 13.39 28.34 -24.03
C LYS A 483 12.92 28.18 -22.56
N PRO A 484 13.73 28.56 -21.57
CA PRO A 484 13.34 28.57 -20.18
C PRO A 484 12.09 29.40 -19.93
N VAL A 485 11.17 28.88 -19.14
CA VAL A 485 9.92 29.56 -18.70
C VAL A 485 9.86 29.54 -17.18
N LYS A 486 9.63 30.70 -16.58
CA LYS A 486 9.30 30.76 -15.17
C LYS A 486 7.83 30.34 -15.01
N VAL A 487 7.58 29.38 -14.17
CA VAL A 487 6.24 28.93 -13.83
C VAL A 487 6.04 29.00 -12.32
N ASP A 488 4.90 29.54 -11.92
CA ASP A 488 4.53 29.62 -10.52
C ASP A 488 3.48 28.51 -10.24
N LYS A 489 3.57 27.88 -9.07
CA LYS A 489 2.55 26.92 -8.63
C LYS A 489 1.26 27.65 -8.30
N GLY A 490 0.16 27.19 -8.88
CA GLY A 490 -1.18 27.63 -8.53
C GLY A 490 -1.59 27.18 -7.12
N LYS A 491 -2.77 27.61 -6.68
CA LYS A 491 -3.36 27.17 -5.39
C LYS A 491 -3.62 25.67 -5.35
N ASP A 492 -3.81 25.06 -6.51
CA ASP A 492 -3.95 23.61 -6.72
C ASP A 492 -2.60 22.85 -6.65
N GLY A 493 -1.48 23.58 -6.57
CA GLY A 493 -0.13 23.02 -6.47
C GLY A 493 0.51 22.67 -7.81
N TYR A 494 -0.16 22.90 -8.94
CA TYR A 494 0.39 22.68 -10.28
C TYR A 494 1.08 23.90 -10.83
N ALA A 495 2.14 23.67 -11.61
CA ALA A 495 2.77 24.70 -12.45
C ALA A 495 1.99 24.82 -13.76
N ALA A 496 1.57 26.03 -14.14
CA ALA A 496 0.70 26.25 -15.29
C ALA A 496 1.34 27.12 -16.36
N ILE A 497 1.23 26.71 -17.62
CA ILE A 497 1.59 27.49 -18.81
C ILE A 497 0.31 27.79 -19.58
N LYS A 498 -0.15 29.05 -19.54
CA LYS A 498 -1.36 29.49 -20.27
C LYS A 498 -0.97 30.15 -21.59
N ARG A 499 -1.40 29.55 -22.71
CA ARG A 499 -1.15 30.12 -24.05
C ARG A 499 -2.09 29.48 -25.09
N THR A 500 -2.00 30.00 -26.33
CA THR A 500 -2.51 29.30 -27.51
C THR A 500 -1.46 28.29 -27.97
N TRP A 501 -1.81 27.00 -27.94
CA TRP A 501 -0.93 25.90 -28.31
C TRP A 501 -1.08 25.57 -29.80
N ALA A 502 0.02 25.22 -30.42
CA ALA A 502 0.09 24.75 -31.80
C ALA A 502 0.64 23.31 -31.81
N LYS A 503 0.36 22.62 -32.92
CA LYS A 503 0.89 21.26 -33.14
C LYS A 503 2.42 21.29 -33.08
N GLY A 504 2.98 20.34 -32.29
CA GLY A 504 4.43 20.19 -32.13
C GLY A 504 5.06 21.08 -31.08
N ASP A 505 4.28 21.91 -30.34
CA ASP A 505 4.82 22.63 -29.18
C ASP A 505 5.33 21.65 -28.13
N LYS A 506 6.51 21.96 -27.53
CA LYS A 506 7.15 21.05 -26.55
C LYS A 506 7.31 21.72 -25.19
N VAL A 507 6.86 21.00 -24.16
CA VAL A 507 7.16 21.31 -22.75
C VAL A 507 8.24 20.34 -22.29
N GLU A 508 9.37 20.88 -21.86
CA GLU A 508 10.47 20.10 -21.28
C GLU A 508 10.50 20.37 -19.77
N LEU A 509 10.36 19.32 -18.98
CA LEU A 509 10.54 19.35 -17.53
C LEU A 509 11.86 18.64 -17.21
N ASN A 510 12.58 19.14 -16.23
CA ASN A 510 13.74 18.46 -15.70
C ASN A 510 13.72 18.55 -14.18
N PHE A 511 13.57 17.41 -13.53
CA PHE A 511 13.58 17.26 -12.09
C PHE A 511 14.95 16.78 -11.66
N LYS A 512 15.59 17.50 -10.75
CA LYS A 512 16.88 17.07 -10.21
C LYS A 512 16.67 15.87 -9.30
N LEU A 513 17.07 14.70 -9.77
CA LEU A 513 17.06 13.47 -8.98
C LEU A 513 18.27 13.48 -8.03
N GLU A 514 18.02 13.56 -6.75
CA GLU A 514 19.06 13.61 -5.71
C GLU A 514 18.73 12.60 -4.59
N PRO A 515 19.77 12.01 -3.97
CA PRO A 515 19.55 11.22 -2.78
C PRO A 515 19.12 12.10 -1.61
N ARG A 516 18.30 11.55 -0.73
CA ARG A 516 17.95 12.16 0.55
C ARG A 516 17.83 11.06 1.63
N VAL A 517 18.24 11.44 2.83
CA VAL A 517 18.19 10.57 4.01
C VAL A 517 16.94 10.89 4.81
N ILE A 518 16.25 9.85 5.26
CA ILE A 518 15.14 9.91 6.22
C ILE A 518 15.66 9.31 7.52
N ALA A 519 15.67 10.10 8.59
CA ALA A 519 16.00 9.61 9.92
C ALA A 519 14.84 8.77 10.46
N GLY A 520 15.16 7.65 11.07
CA GLY A 520 14.18 6.79 11.72
C GLY A 520 13.70 7.36 13.06
N GLU A 521 12.42 7.17 13.30
CA GLU A 521 11.76 7.53 14.56
C GLU A 521 11.17 6.27 15.22
N ARG A 522 10.92 6.31 16.52
CA ARG A 522 10.33 5.22 17.32
C ARG A 522 11.07 3.89 17.12
N SER A 523 10.43 2.86 16.58
CA SER A 523 11.04 1.53 16.31
C SER A 523 12.22 1.59 15.32
N ASN A 524 12.36 2.71 14.60
CA ASN A 524 13.46 2.95 13.67
C ASN A 524 14.51 3.94 14.20
N ILE A 525 14.47 4.32 15.49
CA ILE A 525 15.51 5.16 16.09
C ILE A 525 16.87 4.49 15.93
N GLY A 526 17.87 5.27 15.43
CA GLY A 526 19.21 4.76 15.11
C GLY A 526 19.31 4.06 13.76
N LYS A 527 18.28 4.13 12.96
CA LYS A 527 18.27 3.68 11.55
C LYS A 527 18.03 4.87 10.62
N ILE A 528 18.39 4.72 9.36
CA ILE A 528 18.03 5.65 8.29
C ILE A 528 17.42 4.89 7.12
N ALA A 529 16.57 5.57 6.36
CA ALA A 529 16.19 5.13 5.02
C ALA A 529 16.73 6.11 3.98
N ILE A 530 16.94 5.62 2.76
CA ILE A 530 17.50 6.41 1.65
C ILE A 530 16.46 6.47 0.54
N MET A 531 16.23 7.65 0.01
CA MET A 531 15.43 7.84 -1.21
C MET A 531 16.28 8.50 -2.28
N TYR A 532 15.94 8.23 -3.55
CA TYR A 532 16.51 8.89 -4.73
C TYR A 532 15.37 9.40 -5.62
N GLY A 533 15.19 10.70 -5.71
CA GLY A 533 13.98 11.25 -6.32
C GLY A 533 12.71 10.68 -5.65
N PRO A 534 11.78 10.08 -6.41
CA PRO A 534 10.58 9.44 -5.84
C PRO A 534 10.83 8.04 -5.26
N LEU A 535 12.00 7.43 -5.53
CA LEU A 535 12.29 6.03 -5.26
C LEU A 535 12.80 5.81 -3.85
N VAL A 536 12.26 4.84 -3.14
CA VAL A 536 12.82 4.30 -1.90
C VAL A 536 13.88 3.27 -2.25
N LEU A 537 15.03 3.31 -1.59
CA LEU A 537 16.14 2.38 -1.80
C LEU A 537 16.19 1.33 -0.69
N ALA A 538 16.64 0.13 -1.04
CA ALA A 538 16.80 -0.99 -0.14
C ALA A 538 18.14 -1.69 -0.35
N ALA A 539 18.76 -2.15 0.72
CA ALA A 539 19.78 -3.18 0.62
C ALA A 539 19.09 -4.52 0.31
N ASP A 540 19.64 -5.30 -0.60
CA ASP A 540 19.07 -6.58 -1.04
C ASP A 540 20.21 -7.57 -1.28
N GLU A 541 20.10 -8.78 -0.74
CA GLU A 541 21.14 -9.81 -0.84
C GLU A 541 21.47 -10.16 -2.29
N ALA A 542 20.54 -10.02 -3.23
CA ALA A 542 20.80 -10.23 -4.67
C ALA A 542 21.84 -9.25 -5.25
N THR A 543 22.05 -8.09 -4.62
CA THR A 543 22.98 -7.04 -5.06
C THR A 543 24.21 -6.88 -4.17
N LEU A 544 24.28 -7.54 -3.01
CA LEU A 544 25.38 -7.39 -2.04
C LEU A 544 26.71 -8.05 -2.47
N GLY A 545 26.75 -8.76 -3.59
CA GLY A 545 27.98 -9.28 -4.17
C GLY A 545 28.22 -10.77 -3.96
N LYS A 546 29.38 -11.27 -4.50
CA LYS A 546 29.69 -12.69 -4.53
C LYS A 546 30.12 -13.30 -3.17
N GLU A 547 30.37 -12.50 -2.17
CA GLU A 547 30.92 -12.95 -0.89
C GLU A 547 29.89 -13.26 0.18
N GLY A 548 28.57 -13.26 -0.19
CA GLY A 548 27.51 -13.64 0.73
C GLY A 548 27.45 -12.77 2.00
N LEU A 549 27.63 -11.45 1.85
CA LEU A 549 27.51 -10.52 2.96
C LEU A 549 26.10 -10.59 3.54
N PRO A 550 25.90 -11.04 4.78
CA PRO A 550 24.57 -11.06 5.37
C PRO A 550 24.04 -9.64 5.51
N ILE A 551 22.76 -9.45 5.20
CA ILE A 551 22.13 -8.12 5.28
C ILE A 551 22.18 -7.53 6.71
N GLY A 552 22.17 -8.37 7.73
CA GLY A 552 22.32 -7.99 9.14
C GLY A 552 23.72 -7.43 9.49
N ALA A 553 24.74 -7.74 8.69
CA ALA A 553 26.11 -7.24 8.92
C ALA A 553 26.30 -5.79 8.46
N ILE A 554 25.32 -5.17 7.81
CA ILE A 554 25.44 -3.83 7.21
C ILE A 554 25.03 -2.77 8.22
N SER A 555 25.85 -1.72 8.35
CA SER A 555 25.52 -0.47 9.04
C SER A 555 26.05 0.73 8.27
N ILE A 556 25.51 1.91 8.55
CA ILE A 556 25.79 3.12 7.77
C ILE A 556 27.00 3.92 8.33
N GLY A 557 27.24 3.86 9.62
CA GLY A 557 28.28 4.65 10.29
C GLY A 557 27.93 6.13 10.38
N LYS A 558 28.03 6.87 9.26
CA LYS A 558 27.68 8.29 9.20
C LYS A 558 26.50 8.51 8.24
N PRO A 559 25.41 9.14 8.69
CA PRO A 559 24.19 9.29 7.90
C PRO A 559 24.18 10.52 6.98
N ASP A 560 25.35 11.08 6.63
CA ASP A 560 25.45 12.21 5.72
C ASP A 560 25.66 11.74 4.27
N LEU A 561 25.10 12.47 3.32
CA LEU A 561 25.11 12.11 1.90
C LEU A 561 26.51 12.05 1.29
N ALA A 562 27.46 12.83 1.82
CA ALA A 562 28.85 12.81 1.32
C ALA A 562 29.54 11.48 1.70
N SER A 563 29.32 11.02 2.92
CA SER A 563 29.84 9.73 3.40
C SER A 563 29.20 8.54 2.70
N LEU A 564 27.88 8.59 2.46
CA LEU A 564 27.13 7.53 1.75
C LEU A 564 27.50 7.44 0.28
N ALA A 565 27.90 8.54 -0.36
CA ALA A 565 28.33 8.61 -1.75
C ALA A 565 27.37 7.96 -2.76
N ILE A 566 26.06 8.13 -2.57
CA ILE A 566 25.02 7.51 -3.41
C ILE A 566 25.17 7.92 -4.87
N LYS A 567 25.34 6.92 -5.75
CA LYS A 567 25.46 7.13 -7.20
C LYS A 567 24.64 6.08 -7.95
N PRO A 568 23.74 6.50 -8.87
CA PRO A 568 22.98 5.58 -9.71
C PRO A 568 23.88 4.96 -10.78
N GLU A 569 23.64 3.69 -11.11
CA GLU A 569 24.15 3.01 -12.29
C GLU A 569 23.08 2.08 -12.88
N PRO A 570 23.17 1.73 -14.18
CA PRO A 570 22.26 0.75 -14.77
C PRO A 570 22.30 -0.59 -14.01
N ALA A 571 21.13 -1.16 -13.75
CA ALA A 571 21.04 -2.44 -13.07
C ALA A 571 21.69 -3.55 -13.89
N PRO A 572 22.50 -4.43 -13.27
CA PRO A 572 23.02 -5.64 -13.91
C PRO A 572 21.88 -6.53 -14.42
N GLU A 573 22.08 -7.24 -15.55
CA GLU A 573 21.05 -8.08 -16.19
C GLU A 573 20.38 -9.08 -15.22
N LYS A 574 21.11 -9.63 -14.26
CA LYS A 574 20.58 -10.60 -13.29
C LYS A 574 19.50 -10.04 -12.33
N VAL A 575 19.48 -8.72 -12.13
CA VAL A 575 18.52 -8.02 -11.25
C VAL A 575 17.72 -6.95 -11.99
N LYS A 576 17.80 -6.95 -13.31
CA LYS A 576 17.14 -5.95 -14.16
C LYS A 576 15.67 -6.31 -14.35
N THR A 577 14.78 -5.51 -13.84
CA THR A 577 13.33 -5.72 -13.88
C THR A 577 12.64 -4.99 -15.04
N TRP A 578 13.31 -3.98 -15.60
CA TRP A 578 12.90 -3.23 -16.77
C TRP A 578 14.12 -2.57 -17.45
N PRO A 579 14.04 -2.11 -18.72
CA PRO A 579 15.22 -1.69 -19.50
C PRO A 579 16.08 -0.60 -18.87
N HIS A 580 15.47 0.29 -18.09
CA HIS A 580 16.16 1.43 -17.46
C HIS A 580 16.24 1.31 -15.94
N ALA A 581 16.12 0.09 -15.38
CA ALA A 581 16.27 -0.13 -13.95
C ALA A 581 17.65 0.30 -13.46
N LEU A 582 17.70 0.87 -12.25
CA LEU A 582 18.91 1.36 -11.62
C LEU A 582 19.24 0.56 -10.36
N VAL A 583 20.54 0.46 -10.08
CA VAL A 583 21.08 0.18 -8.76
C VAL A 583 21.91 1.38 -8.30
N PHE A 584 22.22 1.45 -7.00
CA PHE A 584 22.83 2.64 -6.43
C PHE A 584 24.01 2.24 -5.57
N HIS A 585 25.20 2.72 -5.91
CA HIS A 585 26.36 2.59 -5.03
C HIS A 585 26.07 3.25 -3.68
N CYS A 586 26.53 2.64 -2.62
CA CYS A 586 26.39 3.17 -1.25
C CYS A 586 27.57 2.70 -0.39
N ASN A 587 28.26 3.64 0.24
CA ASN A 587 29.29 3.32 1.22
C ASN A 587 28.65 2.93 2.55
N VAL A 588 29.04 1.78 3.07
CA VAL A 588 28.55 1.21 4.33
C VAL A 588 29.70 0.72 5.19
N ILE A 589 29.41 0.36 6.43
CA ILE A 589 30.29 -0.44 7.28
C ILE A 589 29.72 -1.86 7.26
N ALA A 590 30.51 -2.82 6.81
CA ALA A 590 30.16 -4.23 6.81
C ALA A 590 31.24 -5.02 7.54
N SER A 591 30.86 -5.83 8.53
CA SER A 591 31.80 -6.57 9.37
C SER A 591 32.93 -5.68 9.91
N GLU A 592 32.55 -4.50 10.42
CA GLU A 592 33.45 -3.47 11.01
C GLU A 592 34.43 -2.81 10.01
N LYS A 593 34.28 -3.04 8.71
CA LYS A 593 35.14 -2.44 7.66
C LYS A 593 34.33 -1.58 6.71
N PRO A 594 34.89 -0.45 6.22
CA PRO A 594 34.28 0.28 5.12
C PRO A 594 34.17 -0.60 3.88
N GLN A 595 33.00 -0.60 3.26
CA GLN A 595 32.70 -1.35 2.06
C GLN A 595 31.72 -0.60 1.19
N GLU A 596 31.79 -0.80 -0.14
CA GLU A 596 30.78 -0.31 -1.06
C GLU A 596 29.80 -1.44 -1.39
N ILE A 597 28.52 -1.16 -1.29
CA ILE A 597 27.43 -2.06 -1.70
C ILE A 597 26.59 -1.42 -2.80
N ARG A 598 25.70 -2.21 -3.39
CA ARG A 598 24.66 -1.73 -4.31
C ARG A 598 23.30 -1.86 -3.67
N LEU A 599 22.60 -0.73 -3.54
CA LEU A 599 21.19 -0.70 -3.19
C LEU A 599 20.36 -0.83 -4.46
N MET A 600 19.14 -1.35 -4.34
CA MET A 600 18.18 -1.34 -5.42
C MET A 600 16.89 -0.62 -5.01
N THR A 601 15.94 -0.43 -5.92
CA THR A 601 14.66 0.17 -5.58
C THR A 601 13.85 -0.77 -4.70
N PHE A 602 13.13 -0.25 -3.71
CA PHE A 602 12.22 -1.05 -2.88
C PHE A 602 11.17 -1.79 -3.72
N ALA A 603 10.73 -1.17 -4.81
CA ALA A 603 9.80 -1.79 -5.76
C ALA A 603 10.31 -3.16 -6.26
N ASP A 604 11.61 -3.26 -6.49
CA ASP A 604 12.23 -4.45 -7.06
C ASP A 604 12.92 -5.34 -6.01
N ALA A 605 13.27 -4.80 -4.84
CA ALA A 605 13.90 -5.56 -3.75
C ALA A 605 13.02 -6.73 -3.30
N GLY A 606 13.62 -7.86 -2.98
CA GLY A 606 12.93 -9.11 -2.60
C GLY A 606 12.21 -9.82 -3.75
N SER A 607 12.35 -9.35 -5.02
CA SER A 607 11.74 -10.00 -6.18
C SER A 607 12.50 -11.24 -6.66
N PHE A 608 13.69 -11.49 -6.11
CA PHE A 608 14.58 -12.59 -6.45
C PHE A 608 14.67 -13.63 -5.31
N GLU A 609 13.65 -13.67 -4.43
CA GLU A 609 13.54 -14.58 -3.27
C GLU A 609 14.58 -14.34 -2.17
N GLU A 610 15.30 -13.21 -2.24
CA GLU A 610 16.33 -12.82 -1.28
C GLU A 610 15.76 -11.90 -0.19
N SER A 611 16.48 -11.79 0.92
CA SER A 611 16.14 -10.85 1.99
C SER A 611 16.56 -9.43 1.62
N TYR A 612 15.77 -8.46 2.09
CA TYR A 612 16.07 -7.04 1.87
C TYR A 612 15.77 -6.21 3.13
N LYS A 613 16.31 -5.02 3.18
CA LYS A 613 16.12 -4.07 4.29
C LYS A 613 16.10 -2.63 3.77
N ILE A 614 15.07 -1.86 4.17
CA ILE A 614 14.95 -0.43 3.84
C ILE A 614 15.58 0.42 4.94
N TRP A 615 15.31 0.08 6.20
CA TRP A 615 15.84 0.78 7.35
C TRP A 615 17.23 0.25 7.68
N LEU A 616 18.26 1.05 7.36
CA LEU A 616 19.67 0.69 7.56
C LEU A 616 20.15 1.26 8.91
N PRO A 617 20.69 0.42 9.80
CA PRO A 617 21.14 0.87 11.11
C PRO A 617 22.39 1.76 11.00
N LEU A 618 22.51 2.76 11.86
CA LEU A 618 23.68 3.64 11.95
C LEU A 618 24.92 2.91 12.49
N SER A 619 24.71 1.93 13.35
CA SER A 619 25.75 1.05 13.86
C SER A 619 25.22 -0.37 13.99
N ARG A 620 26.11 -1.34 13.91
CA ARG A 620 25.76 -2.76 14.09
C ARG A 620 25.35 -3.01 15.54
N ASN A 621 24.42 -3.91 15.75
CA ASN A 621 24.17 -4.49 17.05
C ASN A 621 25.42 -5.30 17.48
N VAL A 622 26.10 -4.84 18.54
CA VAL A 622 27.34 -5.48 18.99
C VAL A 622 27.08 -6.79 19.73
N LEU A 623 25.83 -7.09 20.09
CA LEU A 623 25.45 -8.29 20.84
C LEU A 623 25.30 -9.53 19.97
N VAL A 624 25.20 -9.42 18.66
CA VAL A 624 25.01 -10.55 17.74
C VAL A 624 26.14 -11.60 17.80
N ASP A 625 27.34 -11.21 18.23
CA ASP A 625 28.48 -12.10 18.40
C ASP A 625 28.58 -12.69 19.82
N GLY A 626 27.60 -12.40 20.68
CA GLY A 626 27.59 -12.78 22.09
C GLY A 626 26.97 -14.17 22.35
N THR A 627 26.93 -14.50 23.62
CA THR A 627 26.23 -15.67 24.12
C THR A 627 25.02 -15.21 24.93
N GLU A 628 23.83 -15.59 24.47
CA GLU A 628 22.58 -15.28 25.18
C GLU A 628 22.37 -16.18 26.38
N THR A 629 21.80 -15.62 27.41
CA THR A 629 21.29 -16.33 28.61
C THR A 629 20.04 -15.65 29.11
N ARG A 630 19.25 -16.37 29.89
CA ARG A 630 18.03 -15.85 30.52
C ARG A 630 17.83 -16.42 31.91
N SER A 631 17.06 -15.74 32.72
CA SER A 631 16.82 -16.11 34.14
C SER A 631 16.33 -17.54 34.30
N ARG A 632 15.49 -18.01 33.35
CA ARG A 632 14.89 -19.34 33.34
C ARG A 632 14.69 -19.82 31.92
N LYS A 633 14.71 -21.13 31.69
CA LYS A 633 14.52 -21.72 30.36
C LYS A 633 13.04 -21.97 30.11
N GLY A 634 12.39 -21.08 29.39
CA GLY A 634 11.01 -21.27 28.92
C GLY A 634 10.92 -21.86 27.50
N ASP A 635 9.69 -21.99 27.00
CA ASP A 635 9.34 -22.58 25.69
C ASP A 635 9.44 -21.50 24.61
N GLY A 636 10.44 -20.98 24.17
CA GLY A 636 10.54 -20.05 23.03
C GLY A 636 11.44 -20.66 21.95
N THR A 637 11.03 -20.49 20.72
CA THR A 637 11.85 -20.79 19.53
C THR A 637 12.40 -19.49 18.99
N GLY A 638 13.71 -19.29 19.02
CA GLY A 638 14.38 -18.07 18.57
C GLY A 638 15.59 -17.74 19.44
N SER A 639 16.19 -16.61 19.16
CA SER A 639 17.31 -16.03 19.88
C SER A 639 17.04 -14.54 20.07
N ILE A 640 17.52 -13.94 21.14
CA ILE A 640 17.41 -12.49 21.38
C ILE A 640 18.49 -11.67 20.65
N ILE A 641 19.28 -12.32 19.80
CA ILE A 641 20.39 -11.72 19.05
C ILE A 641 20.45 -12.20 17.60
N ASP A 642 19.36 -12.81 17.07
CA ASP A 642 19.33 -13.33 15.71
C ASP A 642 18.89 -12.28 14.67
N GLU A 643 18.60 -11.07 15.11
CA GLU A 643 18.08 -9.96 14.30
C GLU A 643 16.75 -10.31 13.60
N ASN A 644 15.99 -11.26 14.15
CA ASN A 644 14.69 -11.68 13.68
C ASN A 644 13.58 -11.15 14.59
N GLU A 645 13.04 -10.01 14.27
CA GLU A 645 11.98 -9.33 15.05
C GLU A 645 10.68 -10.14 15.16
N THR A 646 10.53 -11.25 14.44
CA THR A 646 9.34 -12.12 14.49
C THR A 646 9.49 -13.32 15.41
N SER A 647 10.72 -13.65 15.81
CA SER A 647 11.01 -14.68 16.81
C SER A 647 10.98 -14.09 18.22
N PHE A 648 10.79 -14.91 19.23
CA PHE A 648 10.92 -14.47 20.64
C PHE A 648 11.27 -15.64 21.53
N VAL A 649 11.89 -15.33 22.65
CA VAL A 649 12.10 -16.26 23.75
C VAL A 649 11.28 -15.83 24.97
N ASN A 650 11.02 -16.76 25.88
CA ASN A 650 10.35 -16.47 27.13
C ASN A 650 11.08 -17.12 28.32
N THR A 651 10.67 -16.75 29.52
CA THR A 651 11.19 -17.27 30.81
C THR A 651 10.20 -18.15 31.54
N SER A 652 9.13 -18.63 30.87
CA SER A 652 8.07 -19.45 31.46
C SER A 652 8.57 -20.86 31.82
N ASP A 653 8.54 -21.22 33.09
CA ASP A 653 8.90 -22.54 33.62
C ASP A 653 7.92 -23.05 34.67
N GLY A 654 6.74 -22.41 34.81
CA GLY A 654 5.73 -22.75 35.81
C GLY A 654 6.00 -22.20 37.20
N THR A 655 7.02 -21.34 37.39
CA THR A 655 7.36 -20.73 38.69
C THR A 655 6.99 -19.24 38.75
N TRP A 656 7.08 -18.67 39.98
CA TRP A 656 6.79 -17.26 40.23
C TRP A 656 8.02 -16.54 40.82
N PRO A 657 8.94 -16.07 39.97
CA PRO A 657 10.12 -15.32 40.47
C PRO A 657 9.77 -13.86 40.80
N LYS A 658 10.64 -13.24 41.59
CA LYS A 658 10.56 -11.80 41.87
C LYS A 658 11.08 -10.95 40.73
N GLU A 659 11.99 -11.49 39.93
CA GLU A 659 12.69 -10.77 38.85
C GLU A 659 13.01 -11.74 37.72
N ASP A 660 12.85 -11.27 36.48
CA ASP A 660 13.28 -11.91 35.26
C ASP A 660 14.32 -11.08 34.53
N TRP A 661 15.14 -11.75 33.71
CA TRP A 661 16.11 -11.06 32.87
C TRP A 661 16.45 -11.85 31.62
N PHE A 662 16.86 -11.10 30.60
CA PHE A 662 17.48 -11.58 29.36
C PHE A 662 18.84 -10.93 29.25
N ALA A 663 19.89 -11.68 28.99
CA ALA A 663 21.27 -11.22 28.99
C ALA A 663 22.05 -11.74 27.79
N VAL A 664 23.03 -10.96 27.36
CA VAL A 664 24.04 -11.34 26.39
C VAL A 664 25.41 -11.04 26.97
N THR A 665 26.32 -12.01 26.94
CA THR A 665 27.72 -11.86 27.32
C THR A 665 28.64 -11.93 26.11
N LEU A 666 29.69 -11.14 26.11
CA LEU A 666 30.64 -10.98 25.02
C LEU A 666 32.00 -11.57 25.40
N LYS A 667 32.70 -12.17 24.44
CA LYS A 667 34.08 -12.68 24.63
C LYS A 667 35.10 -11.54 24.78
N GLU A 668 34.83 -10.43 24.07
CA GLU A 668 35.68 -9.24 24.07
C GLU A 668 34.85 -8.02 24.42
N ALA A 669 35.48 -7.02 25.06
CA ALA A 669 34.81 -5.78 25.39
C ALA A 669 34.33 -5.06 24.12
N LYS A 670 33.11 -4.55 24.13
CA LYS A 670 32.55 -3.66 23.10
C LYS A 670 32.10 -2.35 23.75
N THR A 671 32.39 -1.25 23.09
CA THR A 671 31.90 0.08 23.54
C THR A 671 30.45 0.24 23.10
N ILE A 672 29.57 0.56 24.02
CA ILE A 672 28.14 0.84 23.74
C ILE A 672 27.74 2.19 24.35
N SER A 673 26.73 2.82 23.73
CA SER A 673 26.09 4.04 24.24
C SER A 673 24.58 3.90 24.39
N ARG A 674 23.98 2.89 23.74
CA ARG A 674 22.54 2.69 23.72
C ARG A 674 22.21 1.19 23.74
N VAL A 675 21.16 0.85 24.50
CA VAL A 675 20.59 -0.50 24.55
C VAL A 675 19.11 -0.44 24.15
N VAL A 676 18.66 -1.41 23.36
CA VAL A 676 17.26 -1.55 22.92
C VAL A 676 16.75 -2.93 23.33
N LEU A 677 15.59 -2.96 23.97
CA LEU A 677 14.77 -4.15 24.16
C LEU A 677 13.64 -4.11 23.13
N MET A 678 13.48 -5.16 22.37
CA MET A 678 12.25 -5.42 21.63
C MET A 678 11.41 -6.43 22.40
N HIS A 679 10.21 -6.01 22.76
CA HIS A 679 9.24 -6.87 23.46
C HIS A 679 8.82 -8.04 22.57
N GLY A 680 8.74 -9.24 23.13
CA GLY A 680 8.26 -10.41 22.40
C GLY A 680 6.74 -10.42 22.24
N LYS A 681 6.08 -11.28 23.02
CA LYS A 681 4.61 -11.41 22.97
C LYS A 681 3.92 -11.04 24.26
N THR A 682 2.76 -10.43 24.10
CA THR A 682 1.79 -10.18 25.15
C THR A 682 0.76 -11.32 25.11
N LEU A 683 0.86 -12.26 26.06
CA LEU A 683 -0.01 -13.44 26.12
C LEU A 683 -1.05 -13.29 27.24
N ASN A 684 -2.21 -13.96 27.12
CA ASN A 684 -3.25 -13.92 28.15
C ASN A 684 -2.76 -14.39 29.54
N VAL A 685 -1.64 -15.09 29.59
CA VAL A 685 -1.06 -15.71 30.80
C VAL A 685 0.25 -15.04 31.25
N GLY A 686 0.59 -13.86 30.72
CA GLY A 686 1.81 -13.12 31.02
C GLY A 686 2.63 -12.76 29.78
N GLY A 687 3.93 -12.48 29.97
CA GLY A 687 4.87 -12.25 28.88
C GLY A 687 5.49 -10.84 28.84
N TRP A 688 5.16 -9.96 29.77
CA TRP A 688 5.71 -8.60 29.85
C TRP A 688 6.37 -8.32 31.21
N PHE A 689 7.04 -7.20 31.33
CA PHE A 689 7.52 -6.71 32.61
C PHE A 689 6.45 -5.89 33.31
N ASP A 690 6.16 -6.20 34.56
CA ASP A 690 5.24 -5.48 35.44
C ASP A 690 5.94 -4.24 36.00
N THR A 691 5.44 -3.05 35.66
CA THR A 691 6.03 -1.77 36.11
C THR A 691 5.55 -1.29 37.46
N SER A 692 4.74 -2.04 38.19
CA SER A 692 4.25 -1.66 39.52
C SER A 692 5.38 -1.49 40.56
N ALA A 693 6.54 -2.13 40.32
CA ALA A 693 7.75 -2.01 41.15
C ALA A 693 8.87 -1.17 40.49
N GLY A 694 8.60 -0.51 39.39
CA GLY A 694 9.55 0.25 38.58
C GLY A 694 9.64 -0.25 37.14
N LYS A 695 10.18 0.59 36.25
CA LYS A 695 10.41 0.21 34.85
C LYS A 695 11.48 -0.86 34.69
N PRO A 696 11.49 -1.63 33.62
CA PRO A 696 12.60 -2.53 33.31
C PRO A 696 13.91 -1.77 33.22
N ARG A 697 14.97 -2.35 33.81
CA ARG A 697 16.29 -1.72 33.93
C ARG A 697 17.28 -2.43 32.99
N ILE A 698 18.23 -1.64 32.50
CA ILE A 698 19.40 -2.14 31.79
C ILE A 698 20.54 -2.25 32.79
N GLN A 699 21.20 -3.41 32.79
CA GLN A 699 22.41 -3.65 33.56
C GLN A 699 23.54 -4.07 32.61
N ILE A 700 24.77 -3.73 33.00
CA ILE A 700 25.97 -4.00 32.23
C ILE A 700 27.04 -4.67 33.10
N GLN A 701 27.91 -5.47 32.44
CA GLN A 701 29.16 -5.97 33.00
C GLN A 701 30.32 -5.25 32.34
N THR A 702 31.12 -4.55 33.10
CA THR A 702 32.33 -3.86 32.62
C THR A 702 33.60 -4.71 32.70
N GLN A 703 33.50 -5.93 33.26
CA GLN A 703 34.57 -6.94 33.30
C GLN A 703 33.98 -8.30 32.95
N SER A 704 34.73 -9.16 32.27
CA SER A 704 34.28 -10.50 31.94
C SER A 704 33.95 -11.32 33.20
N GLY A 705 32.68 -11.80 33.28
CA GLY A 705 32.17 -12.52 34.45
C GLY A 705 32.00 -11.66 35.72
N GLY A 706 32.11 -10.32 35.63
CA GLY A 706 31.97 -9.40 36.72
C GLY A 706 30.51 -9.20 37.18
N GLU A 707 30.34 -8.34 38.17
CA GLU A 707 29.00 -7.99 38.69
C GLU A 707 28.16 -7.20 37.67
N TRP A 708 26.85 -7.43 37.68
CA TRP A 708 25.87 -6.65 36.92
C TRP A 708 25.61 -5.31 37.65
N LYS A 709 25.82 -4.19 36.96
CA LYS A 709 25.59 -2.83 37.48
C LYS A 709 24.48 -2.15 36.70
N ASP A 710 23.59 -1.44 37.39
CA ASP A 710 22.54 -0.65 36.77
C ASP A 710 23.14 0.44 35.87
N ALA A 711 22.65 0.54 34.65
CA ALA A 711 23.10 1.52 33.66
C ALA A 711 21.96 2.47 33.19
N GLY A 712 20.72 2.19 33.55
CA GLY A 712 19.56 3.02 33.29
C GLY A 712 18.27 2.22 33.16
N GLU A 713 17.18 2.93 32.86
CA GLU A 713 15.84 2.35 32.64
C GLU A 713 15.43 2.45 31.17
N LEU A 714 14.53 1.56 30.74
CA LEU A 714 13.92 1.64 29.42
C LEU A 714 13.02 2.88 29.33
N LYS A 715 13.36 3.80 28.43
CA LYS A 715 12.58 5.00 28.18
C LYS A 715 11.25 4.61 27.52
N ASP A 716 10.18 5.28 27.91
CA ASP A 716 8.85 5.15 27.33
C ASP A 716 8.22 3.74 27.43
N TYR A 717 8.81 2.82 28.23
CA TYR A 717 8.15 1.56 28.53
C TYR A 717 6.84 1.86 29.25
N PRO A 718 5.68 1.32 28.76
CA PRO A 718 4.37 1.73 29.25
C PRO A 718 4.09 1.24 30.66
N ALA A 719 3.11 1.87 31.32
CA ALA A 719 2.59 1.39 32.59
C ALA A 719 1.85 0.07 32.39
N THR A 720 2.33 -0.96 33.10
CA THR A 720 1.78 -2.33 33.08
C THR A 720 1.59 -2.80 34.52
N THR A 721 0.77 -3.81 34.73
CA THR A 721 0.63 -4.54 36.00
C THR A 721 0.89 -6.02 35.78
N GLY A 722 0.99 -6.80 36.84
CA GLY A 722 1.21 -8.24 36.69
C GLY A 722 0.09 -8.96 35.92
N ASP A 723 -1.14 -8.45 35.98
CA ASP A 723 -2.33 -9.01 35.32
C ASP A 723 -2.70 -8.30 34.01
N LYS A 724 -2.18 -7.11 33.73
CA LYS A 724 -2.55 -6.30 32.54
C LYS A 724 -1.34 -5.71 31.86
N ALA A 725 -1.21 -5.99 30.58
CA ALA A 725 -0.16 -5.45 29.72
C ALA A 725 -0.37 -3.95 29.37
N GLY A 726 -1.58 -3.41 29.62
CA GLY A 726 -1.88 -2.03 29.27
C GLY A 726 -1.77 -1.79 27.76
N PRO A 727 -1.12 -0.72 27.31
CA PRO A 727 -0.96 -0.40 25.88
C PRO A 727 0.22 -1.12 25.21
N LEU A 728 0.97 -1.97 25.93
CA LEU A 728 2.15 -2.66 25.40
C LEU A 728 1.76 -3.63 24.26
N LYS A 729 2.54 -3.61 23.18
CA LYS A 729 2.29 -4.43 22.00
C LYS A 729 3.45 -5.36 21.67
N GLU A 730 3.14 -6.46 20.99
CA GLU A 730 4.12 -7.40 20.45
C GLU A 730 5.05 -6.67 19.45
N GLY A 731 6.36 -6.92 19.58
CA GLY A 731 7.39 -6.32 18.72
C GLY A 731 7.71 -4.84 19.01
N GLU A 732 7.13 -4.26 20.06
CA GLU A 732 7.41 -2.86 20.43
C GLU A 732 8.80 -2.71 21.04
N SER A 733 9.54 -1.66 20.61
CA SER A 733 10.93 -1.43 21.00
C SER A 733 11.06 -0.29 21.99
N PHE A 734 11.86 -0.50 23.04
CA PHE A 734 12.17 0.46 24.09
C PHE A 734 13.67 0.61 24.25
N GLN A 735 14.14 1.82 24.47
CA GLN A 735 15.57 2.08 24.55
C GLN A 735 16.01 2.67 25.90
N CYS A 736 17.26 2.38 26.25
CA CYS A 736 18.00 3.05 27.30
C CYS A 736 19.21 3.73 26.64
N GLN A 737 19.27 5.06 26.71
CA GLN A 737 20.45 5.82 26.34
C GLN A 737 21.36 5.90 27.58
N LEU A 738 22.59 5.41 27.44
CA LEU A 738 23.58 5.47 28.50
C LEU A 738 24.09 6.90 28.68
N ALA A 739 24.48 7.26 29.90
CA ALA A 739 24.98 8.60 30.23
C ALA A 739 26.29 8.97 29.48
N ALA A 740 27.11 7.97 29.17
CA ALA A 740 28.30 8.06 28.32
C ALA A 740 28.57 6.70 27.67
N PRO A 741 29.32 6.67 26.56
CA PRO A 741 29.81 5.41 25.99
C PRO A 741 30.63 4.64 27.05
N VAL A 742 30.39 3.33 27.15
CA VAL A 742 31.03 2.45 28.13
C VAL A 742 31.45 1.14 27.49
N GLU A 743 32.61 0.61 27.86
CA GLU A 743 33.06 -0.72 27.48
C GLU A 743 32.36 -1.79 28.32
N VAL A 744 31.76 -2.77 27.66
CA VAL A 744 30.99 -3.83 28.30
C VAL A 744 31.39 -5.22 27.81
N PHE A 745 31.36 -6.18 28.72
CA PHE A 745 31.44 -7.63 28.45
C PHE A 745 30.06 -8.30 28.56
N GLY A 746 29.04 -7.58 28.99
CA GLY A 746 27.69 -8.10 29.04
C GLY A 746 26.66 -7.01 29.18
N VAL A 747 25.49 -7.27 28.63
CA VAL A 747 24.28 -6.41 28.70
C VAL A 747 23.12 -7.29 29.08
N ARG A 748 22.28 -6.83 30.01
CA ARG A 748 20.99 -7.47 30.29
C ARG A 748 19.89 -6.46 30.57
N VAL A 749 18.67 -6.87 30.23
CA VAL A 749 17.45 -6.21 30.70
C VAL A 749 16.87 -7.03 31.83
N THR A 750 16.41 -6.36 32.87
CA THR A 750 15.82 -7.01 34.05
C THR A 750 14.58 -6.27 34.55
N GLY A 751 13.62 -7.00 35.10
CA GLY A 751 12.40 -6.43 35.67
C GLY A 751 11.51 -7.49 36.30
N LYS A 752 10.41 -7.05 36.93
CA LYS A 752 9.42 -7.93 37.55
C LYS A 752 8.59 -8.57 36.43
N PRO A 753 8.44 -9.91 36.36
CA PRO A 753 7.63 -10.57 35.36
C PRO A 753 6.14 -10.44 35.62
N SER A 754 5.33 -10.60 34.57
CA SER A 754 3.87 -10.61 34.60
C SER A 754 3.28 -12.03 34.66
N PHE A 755 2.04 -12.14 35.13
CA PHE A 755 1.32 -13.41 35.23
C PHE A 755 0.01 -13.46 34.40
N GLY A 756 -0.45 -12.30 33.89
CA GLY A 756 -1.69 -12.22 33.12
C GLY A 756 -2.89 -12.81 33.87
N GLY A 757 -3.64 -13.69 33.22
CA GLY A 757 -4.76 -14.42 33.81
C GLY A 757 -4.38 -15.71 34.56
N ASN A 758 -3.08 -16.06 34.69
CA ASN A 758 -2.63 -17.29 35.35
C ASN A 758 -1.85 -16.98 36.65
N PRO A 759 -2.48 -17.03 37.83
CA PRO A 759 -1.81 -16.68 39.09
C PRO A 759 -0.77 -17.70 39.57
N ASN A 760 -0.57 -18.81 38.86
CA ASN A 760 0.37 -19.86 39.28
C ASN A 760 1.78 -19.70 38.68
N GLN A 761 1.97 -18.78 37.74
CA GLN A 761 3.28 -18.52 37.12
C GLN A 761 3.43 -17.05 36.76
N ALA A 762 4.65 -16.57 36.65
CA ALA A 762 4.97 -15.27 36.08
C ALA A 762 6.19 -15.38 35.18
N PHE A 763 6.15 -14.71 34.02
CA PHE A 763 7.25 -14.74 33.05
C PHE A 763 7.25 -13.50 32.15
N SER A 764 8.37 -13.28 31.46
CA SER A 764 8.55 -12.23 30.48
C SER A 764 8.94 -12.80 29.12
N THR A 765 8.77 -12.01 28.05
CA THR A 765 9.20 -12.35 26.68
C THR A 765 10.16 -11.29 26.16
N CYS A 766 11.06 -11.70 25.27
CA CYS A 766 11.99 -10.84 24.55
C CYS A 766 12.12 -11.32 23.12
N ALA A 767 11.89 -10.43 22.15
CA ALA A 767 12.17 -10.72 20.74
C ALA A 767 13.66 -10.44 20.47
N GLU A 768 14.16 -9.24 20.83
CA GLU A 768 15.54 -8.84 20.58
C GLU A 768 16.11 -8.04 21.76
N LEU A 769 17.37 -8.28 22.07
CA LEU A 769 18.19 -7.41 22.90
C LEU A 769 19.36 -6.90 22.07
N GLN A 770 19.42 -5.59 21.88
CA GLN A 770 20.38 -4.97 20.99
C GLN A 770 21.20 -3.92 21.76
N ALA A 771 22.47 -3.78 21.40
CA ALA A 771 23.31 -2.71 21.91
C ALA A 771 24.14 -2.07 20.80
N PHE A 772 24.30 -0.75 20.87
CA PHE A 772 24.88 0.05 19.81
C PHE A 772 25.95 1.00 20.37
N ALA A 773 27.01 1.18 19.56
CA ALA A 773 28.09 2.11 19.89
C ALA A 773 27.64 3.59 19.78
N LYS A 774 26.64 3.89 18.95
CA LYS A 774 26.08 5.23 18.70
C LYS A 774 24.56 5.21 18.64
#